data_cd0e79ef6c87d13c5230d72ae895c769
#
_entry.id   cd0e79ef6c87d13c5230d72ae895c769
#
_cell.length_a   1.000
_cell.length_b   1.000
_cell.length_c   1.000
_cell.angle_alpha   90.00
_cell.angle_beta   90.00
_cell.angle_gamma   90.00
#
_symmetry.space_group_name_H-M   'P 1'
#
loop_
_entity.id
_entity.type
_entity.pdbx_description
1 polymer ?
#
loop_
_entity_poly.entity_id
_entity_poly.type
_entity_poly.pdbx_seq_one_letter_code
_entity_poly.pdbx_strand_id
1 'polypeptide(L)'
;MASMAWRLRYAIGALGAILPMGHATLRAGALACAACAVAVGGTSPVLAQSAIWDPTLSNTHWYVPTAQLLAYASPKSGFSNPIPIGDQTLWSIGTATNGSFTGTSVAQLKLGPALLTDTSTFQGFVTTAGQITMLFTPTSGGAVTVGLGHMRSINGVTEMEMQMITGDSLLVTHWAYMLPYDPATFTPPAAQPVPANSVPQWAWTSGTPWRIVSPAMFGTSTPGRFVITNYQNGYFWGAGIAPAGSGGGTFTLLGSVTPEGNVLFNTLSRGTLTSLYGAASGDASGSQMLVSTYDLTGNPTGGLATMSLIQPYAQTLLAQNNRVGLGAAAELYLMSTTSLGWSGSMASGFLALDNLAGQNLSTAINQTLPVFTGAASQATYATQRVLREAVAGRIDDISGLNPGVAPERHFWMKPLGGVVSQSGLDGVPGYNASGGGIAAGVDATVSPRAMLGGMFAYSHQSITGSDDAIPQRLAIDSYQIGLYGTYALARDLLLDGQLDGALNDNGESRSLTFIGNTATARYRSYTGHAGAAIRKQIPVTANLTLTPSLRLDYGEVRSAAYQESGAGGFSLNVDSQVYRELTVTAGVKSLYRLAKQVYLTADAGVGYNTLNQGLQINSAFSGGGSSFVTSGLGLSPWIYSANLGLVAAASDKVDVGVRYGVQATSSGLLQQSGFAVFKVKL
;
A
#
# COMPACT_ATOMS: atom_id res chain seq x y z
N MET A 1 19.27 -7.75 -46.08
CA MET A 1 19.10 -6.51 -46.85
C MET A 1 18.35 -5.54 -45.94
N ALA A 2 19.09 -4.72 -45.31
CA ALA A 2 19.14 -3.25 -45.39
C ALA A 2 17.85 -2.63 -44.83
N SER A 3 17.88 -2.21 -43.58
CA SER A 3 18.19 -0.89 -43.01
C SER A 3 17.17 0.19 -43.37
N MET A 4 16.51 0.72 -42.35
CA MET A 4 16.30 2.17 -42.27
C MET A 4 16.03 2.56 -40.81
N ALA A 5 17.13 3.01 -40.19
CA ALA A 5 17.13 3.84 -38.98
C ALA A 5 16.84 5.27 -39.40
N TRP A 6 16.00 6.00 -38.67
CA TRP A 6 16.00 7.45 -38.70
C TRP A 6 16.17 8.04 -37.32
N ARG A 7 17.33 8.64 -37.13
CA ARG A 7 17.69 9.54 -36.02
C ARG A 7 17.07 10.91 -36.30
N LEU A 8 16.60 11.59 -35.25
CA LEU A 8 16.69 13.04 -35.21
C LEU A 8 17.16 13.51 -33.84
N ARG A 9 18.44 13.87 -33.76
CA ARG A 9 19.02 14.84 -32.83
C ARG A 9 19.03 16.18 -33.57
N TYR A 10 18.66 17.24 -32.86
CA TYR A 10 19.18 18.61 -33.00
C TYR A 10 18.58 19.41 -31.86
N ALA A 11 19.19 20.24 -31.15
CA ALA A 11 20.52 20.87 -31.05
C ALA A 11 20.31 22.09 -30.16
N ILE A 12 21.23 22.25 -29.33
CA ILE A 12 21.63 23.38 -28.48
C ILE A 12 21.54 24.73 -29.20
N GLY A 13 21.10 25.78 -28.49
CA GLY A 13 21.30 27.16 -28.87
C GLY A 13 21.00 28.14 -27.75
N ALA A 14 22.05 28.65 -27.16
CA ALA A 14 22.09 29.64 -26.09
C ALA A 14 21.66 31.03 -26.52
N LEU A 15 21.32 31.85 -25.55
CA LEU A 15 21.46 33.32 -25.32
C LEU A 15 20.23 33.76 -24.53
N GLY A 16 20.28 34.31 -23.36
CA GLY A 16 21.09 35.39 -22.86
C GLY A 16 20.19 36.51 -22.37
N ALA A 17 20.18 36.70 -21.05
CA ALA A 17 19.92 37.95 -20.34
C ALA A 17 18.55 38.68 -20.52
N ILE A 18 17.86 38.94 -19.40
CA ILE A 18 17.65 40.24 -18.75
C ILE A 18 16.61 40.09 -17.65
N LEU A 19 17.00 40.44 -16.41
CA LEU A 19 16.13 40.70 -15.24
C LEU A 19 15.28 41.97 -15.46
N PRO A 20 14.14 42.11 -14.77
CA PRO A 20 14.22 42.91 -13.55
C PRO A 20 13.46 42.38 -12.32
N MET A 21 13.98 42.81 -11.20
CA MET A 21 13.56 42.66 -9.81
C MET A 21 12.11 43.04 -9.54
N GLY A 22 11.44 42.22 -8.70
CA GLY A 22 10.25 42.62 -7.96
C GLY A 22 10.43 42.14 -6.52
N HIS A 23 10.57 43.09 -5.58
CA HIS A 23 10.69 42.88 -4.16
C HIS A 23 9.41 42.25 -3.59
N ALA A 24 9.53 41.08 -3.01
CA ALA A 24 8.60 40.57 -1.99
C ALA A 24 9.42 40.18 -0.75
N THR A 25 9.19 40.95 0.29
CA THR A 25 9.80 40.85 1.61
C THR A 25 9.52 39.51 2.26
N LEU A 26 10.50 38.65 2.34
CA LEU A 26 10.56 37.50 3.22
C LEU A 26 10.96 37.98 4.64
N ARG A 27 10.00 38.05 5.55
CA ARG A 27 10.26 37.97 6.97
C ARG A 27 10.26 36.49 7.36
N ALA A 28 11.37 35.79 7.15
CA ALA A 28 11.66 34.53 7.81
C ALA A 28 12.31 34.85 9.14
N GLY A 29 11.65 34.51 10.23
CA GLY A 29 12.16 34.67 11.58
C GLY A 29 13.42 33.85 11.76
N ALA A 30 14.49 34.53 12.12
CA ALA A 30 15.73 33.93 12.57
C ALA A 30 15.54 33.32 13.98
N LEU A 31 15.21 32.03 14.02
CA LEU A 31 15.21 31.22 15.24
C LEU A 31 15.60 29.76 14.94
N ALA A 32 16.60 29.56 14.13
CA ALA A 32 17.09 28.22 13.82
C ALA A 32 18.58 28.24 13.50
N CYS A 33 19.41 28.66 14.42
CA CYS A 33 20.85 28.57 14.25
C CYS A 33 21.64 28.51 15.57
N ALA A 34 21.20 27.74 16.56
CA ALA A 34 22.05 27.36 17.67
C ALA A 34 22.34 25.84 17.75
N ALA A 35 21.77 25.05 16.84
CA ALA A 35 21.96 23.59 16.84
C ALA A 35 22.79 23.05 15.66
N CYS A 36 23.30 23.89 14.75
CA CYS A 36 23.99 23.44 13.53
C CYS A 36 25.51 23.59 13.55
N ALA A 37 26.14 23.73 14.69
CA ALA A 37 27.60 23.89 14.76
C ALA A 37 28.34 22.79 15.53
N VAL A 38 27.84 21.55 15.53
CA VAL A 38 28.62 20.42 16.06
C VAL A 38 28.46 19.21 15.13
N ALA A 39 29.05 19.28 13.99
CA ALA A 39 29.29 18.10 13.19
C ALA A 39 30.50 18.31 12.27
N VAL A 40 31.68 18.28 12.80
CA VAL A 40 32.90 17.73 12.20
C VAL A 40 34.05 17.91 13.25
N GLY A 41 34.53 16.80 13.79
CA GLY A 41 35.72 16.77 14.62
C GLY A 41 35.45 16.16 16.01
N GLY A 42 35.87 14.91 16.20
CA GLY A 42 35.68 14.12 17.40
C GLY A 42 36.35 14.71 18.67
N THR A 43 35.66 15.62 19.30
CA THR A 43 35.79 15.94 20.73
C THR A 43 34.37 16.18 21.24
N SER A 44 33.95 15.43 22.24
CA SER A 44 32.71 15.73 22.97
C SER A 44 32.69 17.22 23.33
N PRO A 45 31.60 17.97 23.02
CA PRO A 45 31.53 19.35 23.46
C PRO A 45 31.52 19.34 24.97
N VAL A 46 32.57 19.82 25.59
CA VAL A 46 32.57 20.21 27.01
C VAL A 46 31.53 21.33 27.07
N LEU A 47 30.34 21.05 27.59
CA LEU A 47 29.33 22.07 27.85
C LEU A 47 29.97 23.11 28.78
N ALA A 48 30.14 24.33 28.29
CA ALA A 48 30.76 25.39 29.09
C ALA A 48 29.84 25.66 30.29
N GLN A 49 30.34 25.41 31.48
CA GLN A 49 29.69 25.77 32.75
C GLN A 49 29.68 27.29 32.91
N SER A 50 28.72 27.84 33.64
CA SER A 50 28.60 29.28 33.78
C SER A 50 28.22 29.75 35.17
N ALA A 51 29.04 30.71 35.70
CA ALA A 51 28.76 31.38 36.94
C ALA A 51 27.52 32.32 36.87
N ILE A 52 26.93 32.56 35.70
CA ILE A 52 25.77 33.49 35.56
C ILE A 52 24.57 33.04 36.39
N TRP A 53 24.42 31.73 36.61
CA TRP A 53 23.31 31.16 37.35
C TRP A 53 23.64 30.91 38.84
N ASP A 54 24.91 31.08 39.26
CA ASP A 54 25.34 30.80 40.65
C ASP A 54 24.55 31.61 41.68
N PRO A 55 24.24 32.92 41.49
CA PRO A 55 23.45 33.68 42.45
C PRO A 55 22.00 33.20 42.59
N THR A 56 21.46 32.64 41.52
CA THR A 56 20.06 32.14 41.49
C THR A 56 19.94 30.76 42.14
N LEU A 57 21.01 29.96 42.09
CA LEU A 57 21.03 28.58 42.56
C LEU A 57 21.57 28.44 43.98
N SER A 58 22.54 29.27 44.39
CA SER A 58 23.25 29.12 45.67
C SER A 58 22.32 29.27 46.88
N ASN A 59 22.32 28.27 47.75
CA ASN A 59 21.59 28.22 49.00
C ASN A 59 20.08 28.45 48.84
N THR A 60 19.49 27.82 47.83
CA THR A 60 18.06 27.94 47.49
C THR A 60 17.32 26.63 47.70
N HIS A 61 16.00 26.74 47.86
CA HIS A 61 15.08 25.60 47.94
C HIS A 61 14.09 25.67 46.78
N TRP A 62 13.74 24.50 46.22
CA TRP A 62 12.88 24.39 45.05
C TRP A 62 11.83 23.34 45.30
N TYR A 63 10.60 23.55 44.73
CA TYR A 63 9.49 22.65 44.87
C TYR A 63 8.70 22.53 43.56
N VAL A 64 7.91 21.49 43.44
CA VAL A 64 6.97 21.28 42.31
C VAL A 64 5.64 21.97 42.63
N PRO A 65 5.20 22.96 41.82
CA PRO A 65 3.87 23.61 41.99
C PRO A 65 2.73 22.61 41.84
N THR A 66 1.57 22.90 42.45
CA THR A 66 0.38 22.04 42.44
C THR A 66 -0.03 21.61 41.02
N ALA A 67 0.10 22.51 40.02
CA ALA A 67 -0.29 22.24 38.64
C ALA A 67 0.56 21.16 37.94
N GLN A 68 1.73 20.79 38.45
CA GLN A 68 2.64 19.78 37.88
C GLN A 68 2.94 18.60 38.81
N LEU A 69 2.15 18.40 39.88
CA LEU A 69 2.34 17.26 40.81
C LEU A 69 2.05 15.90 40.20
N LEU A 70 1.46 15.85 38.98
CA LEU A 70 1.17 14.60 38.26
C LEU A 70 2.50 14.07 37.66
N ALA A 71 2.81 12.82 37.95
CA ALA A 71 3.82 12.03 37.28
C ALA A 71 3.19 10.69 36.79
N TYR A 72 3.93 9.96 35.97
CA TYR A 72 3.54 8.63 35.55
C TYR A 72 4.58 7.60 35.96
N ALA A 73 4.09 6.50 36.51
CA ALA A 73 4.90 5.38 36.95
C ALA A 73 4.57 4.12 36.15
N SER A 74 5.59 3.32 35.85
CA SER A 74 5.45 2.05 35.15
C SER A 74 6.42 1.01 35.68
N PRO A 75 6.03 -0.28 35.75
CA PRO A 75 6.96 -1.35 36.07
C PRO A 75 8.10 -1.41 35.03
N LYS A 76 9.29 -1.78 35.45
CA LYS A 76 10.46 -1.99 34.57
C LYS A 76 10.28 -3.15 33.58
N SER A 77 9.20 -3.95 33.72
CA SER A 77 8.84 -5.00 32.76
C SER A 77 8.29 -4.48 31.43
N GLY A 78 7.86 -3.22 31.35
CA GLY A 78 7.36 -2.57 30.15
C GLY A 78 6.50 -1.35 30.45
N PHE A 79 6.37 -0.44 29.47
CA PHE A 79 5.63 0.81 29.59
C PHE A 79 4.20 0.72 28.99
N SER A 80 3.60 -0.46 28.97
CA SER A 80 2.32 -0.67 28.30
C SER A 80 1.13 0.04 28.98
N ASN A 81 1.17 0.15 30.31
CA ASN A 81 0.09 0.78 31.10
C ASN A 81 0.68 1.61 32.24
N PRO A 82 1.25 2.79 31.98
CA PRO A 82 1.71 3.68 33.02
C PRO A 82 0.54 4.17 33.87
N ILE A 83 0.74 4.29 35.16
CA ILE A 83 -0.27 4.74 36.12
C ILE A 83 0.04 6.17 36.57
N PRO A 84 -0.98 7.04 36.71
CA PRO A 84 -0.80 8.37 37.26
C PRO A 84 -0.52 8.29 38.76
N ILE A 85 0.47 9.04 39.20
CA ILE A 85 0.84 9.18 40.61
C ILE A 85 1.03 10.65 40.99
N GLY A 86 0.97 10.99 42.27
CA GLY A 86 1.42 12.30 42.76
C GLY A 86 2.92 12.27 43.02
N ASP A 87 3.62 13.30 42.56
CA ASP A 87 5.07 13.44 42.79
C ASP A 87 5.39 14.88 43.26
N GLN A 88 5.80 15.01 44.50
CA GLN A 88 6.38 16.27 45.04
C GLN A 88 7.84 16.03 45.32
N THR A 89 8.70 16.76 44.63
CA THR A 89 10.13 16.72 44.82
C THR A 89 10.65 18.05 45.34
N LEU A 90 11.27 18.03 46.51
CA LEU A 90 11.84 19.19 47.17
C LEU A 90 13.35 19.15 47.07
N TRP A 91 13.97 20.21 46.60
CA TRP A 91 15.42 20.31 46.48
C TRP A 91 15.97 21.39 47.41
N SER A 92 17.10 21.08 48.05
CA SER A 92 17.91 22.05 48.79
C SER A 92 19.28 22.10 48.12
N ILE A 93 19.55 23.19 47.41
CA ILE A 93 20.81 23.42 46.71
C ILE A 93 21.79 24.11 47.64
N GLY A 94 23.02 23.60 47.73
CA GLY A 94 24.09 24.26 48.41
C GLY A 94 24.73 25.41 47.63
N THR A 95 25.97 25.72 47.87
CA THR A 95 26.67 26.76 47.12
C THR A 95 26.92 26.31 45.67
N ALA A 96 26.53 27.11 44.70
CA ALA A 96 26.86 26.94 43.30
C ALA A 96 28.16 27.66 42.97
N THR A 97 29.00 27.04 42.12
CA THR A 97 30.30 27.63 41.72
C THR A 97 30.55 27.26 40.24
N ASN A 98 30.68 28.27 39.39
CA ASN A 98 30.89 28.13 37.95
C ASN A 98 29.85 27.22 37.28
N GLY A 99 28.59 27.33 37.70
CA GLY A 99 27.48 26.53 37.19
C GLY A 99 27.42 25.12 37.76
N SER A 100 28.34 24.67 38.58
CA SER A 100 28.27 23.38 39.27
C SER A 100 27.68 23.56 40.65
N PHE A 101 26.78 22.64 41.04
CA PHE A 101 26.11 22.68 42.34
C PHE A 101 25.84 21.26 42.87
N THR A 102 25.71 21.17 44.18
CA THR A 102 25.30 19.93 44.85
C THR A 102 24.16 20.23 45.83
N GLY A 103 23.46 19.20 46.24
CA GLY A 103 22.37 19.39 47.19
C GLY A 103 21.72 18.08 47.62
N THR A 104 20.58 18.23 48.28
CA THR A 104 19.75 17.12 48.75
C THR A 104 18.35 17.23 48.15
N SER A 105 17.75 16.08 47.90
CA SER A 105 16.39 15.96 47.36
C SER A 105 15.57 15.08 48.29
N VAL A 106 14.30 15.46 48.48
CA VAL A 106 13.28 14.64 49.12
C VAL A 106 12.13 14.47 48.12
N ALA A 107 11.99 13.27 47.57
CA ALA A 107 10.89 12.92 46.67
C ALA A 107 9.79 12.20 47.44
N GLN A 108 8.55 12.65 47.25
CA GLN A 108 7.34 12.04 47.81
C GLN A 108 6.48 11.55 46.68
N LEU A 109 6.27 10.25 46.58
CA LEU A 109 5.44 9.60 45.57
C LEU A 109 4.14 9.11 46.20
N LYS A 110 3.00 9.62 45.73
CA LYS A 110 1.66 9.23 46.18
C LYS A 110 1.05 8.23 45.21
N LEU A 111 1.05 6.96 45.62
CA LEU A 111 0.51 5.84 44.86
C LEU A 111 -0.74 5.30 45.55
N GLY A 112 -1.92 5.70 45.12
CA GLY A 112 -3.18 5.39 45.83
C GLY A 112 -3.12 5.86 47.28
N PRO A 113 -3.38 4.97 48.29
CA PRO A 113 -3.25 5.33 49.68
C PRO A 113 -1.79 5.44 50.18
N ALA A 114 -0.83 4.82 49.50
CA ALA A 114 0.58 4.77 49.92
C ALA A 114 1.29 6.09 49.61
N LEU A 115 2.12 6.55 50.55
CA LEU A 115 3.07 7.63 50.34
C LEU A 115 4.48 7.04 50.52
N LEU A 116 5.24 7.03 49.45
CA LEU A 116 6.65 6.64 49.44
C LEU A 116 7.50 7.88 49.51
N THR A 117 8.51 7.89 50.37
CA THR A 117 9.45 8.97 50.48
C THR A 117 10.86 8.45 50.23
N ASP A 118 11.57 9.07 49.33
CA ASP A 118 12.95 8.79 49.03
C ASP A 118 13.81 10.06 49.22
N THR A 119 15.01 9.88 49.76
CA THR A 119 15.97 10.95 49.94
C THR A 119 17.23 10.67 49.11
N SER A 120 17.68 11.69 48.40
CA SER A 120 18.85 11.58 47.52
C SER A 120 19.80 12.75 47.77
N THR A 121 21.09 12.53 47.54
CA THR A 121 22.02 13.59 47.23
C THR A 121 22.06 13.79 45.73
N PHE A 122 22.34 15.00 45.28
CA PHE A 122 22.47 15.24 43.82
C PHE A 122 23.71 16.10 43.51
N GLN A 123 24.17 15.90 42.28
CA GLN A 123 25.14 16.77 41.62
C GLN A 123 24.47 17.31 40.36
N GLY A 124 24.66 18.59 40.09
CA GLY A 124 24.12 19.24 38.93
C GLY A 124 25.08 20.23 38.31
N PHE A 125 24.85 20.55 37.07
CA PHE A 125 25.51 21.63 36.37
C PHE A 125 24.57 22.36 35.45
N VAL A 126 24.82 23.65 35.25
CA VAL A 126 24.07 24.50 34.34
C VAL A 126 25.03 25.17 33.36
N THR A 127 24.65 25.19 32.07
CA THR A 127 25.41 25.85 31.01
C THR A 127 25.09 27.36 30.97
N THR A 128 25.89 28.14 30.23
CA THR A 128 25.58 29.54 29.92
C THR A 128 24.23 29.72 29.26
N ALA A 129 23.80 28.77 28.45
CA ALA A 129 22.48 28.76 27.79
C ALA A 129 21.33 28.36 28.73
N GLY A 130 21.61 28.05 30.01
CA GLY A 130 20.63 27.62 31.00
C GLY A 130 20.27 26.14 30.93
N GLN A 131 20.93 25.32 30.12
CA GLN A 131 20.67 23.86 30.12
C GLN A 131 21.13 23.25 31.42
N ILE A 132 20.28 22.46 32.08
CA ILE A 132 20.52 21.81 33.38
C ILE A 132 20.66 20.32 33.18
N THR A 133 21.65 19.72 33.81
CA THR A 133 21.74 18.27 33.99
C THR A 133 21.98 17.98 35.49
N MET A 134 21.20 17.04 36.02
CA MET A 134 21.29 16.64 37.43
C MET A 134 21.31 15.11 37.52
N LEU A 135 22.10 14.61 38.47
CA LEU A 135 22.19 13.21 38.81
C LEU A 135 21.88 13.05 40.31
N PHE A 136 20.80 12.33 40.61
CA PHE A 136 20.35 12.07 41.97
C PHE A 136 20.75 10.66 42.38
N THR A 137 21.45 10.55 43.51
CA THR A 137 21.90 9.29 44.09
C THR A 137 21.11 9.04 45.39
N PRO A 138 20.21 7.99 45.40
CA PRO A 138 19.44 7.69 46.61
C PRO A 138 20.33 7.36 47.81
N THR A 139 20.02 7.91 48.96
CA THR A 139 20.76 7.64 50.21
C THR A 139 20.53 6.24 50.75
N SER A 140 19.42 5.62 50.38
CA SER A 140 19.06 4.22 50.67
C SER A 140 19.77 3.20 49.76
N GLY A 141 20.51 3.67 48.76
CA GLY A 141 20.99 2.84 47.63
C GLY A 141 19.89 2.58 46.62
N GLY A 142 20.24 2.08 45.45
CA GLY A 142 19.34 1.83 44.34
C GLY A 142 19.75 2.54 43.06
N ALA A 143 18.82 2.66 42.12
CA ALA A 143 19.09 3.28 40.82
C ALA A 143 19.11 4.82 40.95
N VAL A 144 19.98 5.43 40.18
CA VAL A 144 20.05 6.88 40.06
C VAL A 144 18.89 7.46 39.28
N THR A 145 18.49 8.70 39.60
CA THR A 145 17.55 9.49 38.79
C THR A 145 18.33 10.52 38.01
N VAL A 146 17.96 10.66 36.73
CA VAL A 146 18.52 11.69 35.84
C VAL A 146 17.49 12.80 35.68
N GLY A 147 17.91 14.04 35.89
CA GLY A 147 17.13 15.25 35.62
C GLY A 147 17.76 16.06 34.50
N LEU A 148 16.99 16.44 33.54
CA LEU A 148 17.38 17.23 32.36
C LEU A 148 16.39 18.39 32.20
N GLY A 149 16.89 19.59 31.89
CA GLY A 149 15.99 20.73 31.77
C GLY A 149 16.72 22.05 31.45
N HIS A 150 15.99 23.15 31.73
CA HIS A 150 16.45 24.49 31.40
C HIS A 150 16.08 25.47 32.51
N MET A 151 16.99 26.40 32.81
CA MET A 151 16.67 27.62 33.53
C MET A 151 15.87 28.54 32.64
N ARG A 152 14.79 29.09 33.15
CA ARG A 152 13.95 30.06 32.45
C ARG A 152 13.53 31.20 33.35
N SER A 153 13.30 32.37 32.80
CA SER A 153 12.78 33.52 33.52
C SER A 153 11.49 33.99 32.86
N ILE A 154 10.39 33.93 33.62
CA ILE A 154 9.06 34.34 33.14
C ILE A 154 8.51 35.41 34.10
N ASN A 155 8.23 36.60 33.59
CA ASN A 155 7.71 37.74 34.37
C ASN A 155 8.57 38.06 35.57
N GLY A 156 9.92 37.89 35.49
CA GLY A 156 10.84 38.18 36.57
C GLY A 156 10.97 37.07 37.63
N VAL A 157 10.24 35.96 37.47
CA VAL A 157 10.40 34.77 38.31
C VAL A 157 11.30 33.78 37.57
N THR A 158 12.31 33.28 38.23
CA THR A 158 13.18 32.21 37.69
C THR A 158 12.56 30.86 38.02
N GLU A 159 12.43 30.02 37.00
CA GLU A 159 11.90 28.66 37.08
C GLU A 159 12.94 27.67 36.56
N MET A 160 12.91 26.43 37.03
CA MET A 160 13.58 25.31 36.38
C MET A 160 12.54 24.44 35.69
N GLU A 161 12.55 24.45 34.36
CA GLU A 161 11.84 23.43 33.58
C GLU A 161 12.62 22.13 33.65
N MET A 162 12.09 21.11 34.29
CA MET A 162 12.80 19.85 34.54
C MET A 162 11.98 18.67 34.06
N GLN A 163 12.66 17.71 33.45
CA GLN A 163 12.14 16.39 33.11
C GLN A 163 13.05 15.34 33.76
N MET A 164 12.45 14.36 34.40
CA MET A 164 13.18 13.36 35.18
C MET A 164 12.72 11.94 34.87
N ILE A 165 13.62 11.00 34.93
CA ILE A 165 13.37 9.57 34.89
C ILE A 165 14.16 8.85 35.97
N THR A 166 13.49 8.03 36.75
CA THR A 166 14.09 7.14 37.74
C THR A 166 14.22 5.75 37.15
N GLY A 167 15.36 5.12 37.27
CA GLY A 167 15.71 3.85 36.62
C GLY A 167 15.58 2.60 37.49
N ASP A 168 14.83 2.59 38.60
CA ASP A 168 14.70 1.45 39.51
C ASP A 168 13.59 0.46 39.08
N SER A 169 13.11 -0.36 39.99
CA SER A 169 12.05 -1.35 39.77
C SER A 169 10.74 -0.72 39.27
N LEU A 170 10.47 0.50 39.76
CA LEU A 170 9.41 1.37 39.27
C LEU A 170 10.06 2.56 38.55
N LEU A 171 9.78 2.67 37.25
CA LEU A 171 10.21 3.79 36.43
C LEU A 171 9.21 4.92 36.59
N VAL A 172 9.65 6.08 37.06
CA VAL A 172 8.83 7.28 37.21
C VAL A 172 9.32 8.33 36.24
N THR A 173 8.45 8.85 35.39
CA THR A 173 8.73 10.03 34.56
C THR A 173 7.90 11.20 35.06
N HIS A 174 8.57 12.36 35.21
CA HIS A 174 7.95 13.58 35.69
C HIS A 174 8.50 14.79 34.91
N TRP A 175 7.64 15.72 34.58
CA TRP A 175 8.02 17.04 34.11
C TRP A 175 7.41 18.12 35.00
N ALA A 176 8.14 19.18 35.30
CA ALA A 176 7.66 20.26 36.12
C ALA A 176 8.38 21.60 35.83
N TYR A 177 7.71 22.70 36.10
CA TYR A 177 8.31 24.00 36.28
C TYR A 177 8.56 24.24 37.78
N MET A 178 9.70 23.85 38.27
CA MET A 178 10.01 24.02 39.68
C MET A 178 10.26 25.49 40.04
N LEU A 179 9.69 25.89 41.17
CA LEU A 179 9.76 27.24 41.67
C LEU A 179 10.67 27.31 42.94
N PRO A 180 11.41 28.42 43.13
CA PRO A 180 12.13 28.65 44.37
C PRO A 180 11.16 28.98 45.50
N TYR A 181 11.50 28.60 46.72
CA TYR A 181 10.76 28.97 47.94
C TYR A 181 11.63 29.17 49.15
N ASP A 182 11.08 29.86 50.13
CA ASP A 182 11.71 30.03 51.47
C ASP A 182 10.99 29.10 52.47
N PRO A 183 11.67 28.07 53.00
CA PRO A 183 11.07 27.13 53.93
C PRO A 183 10.62 27.75 55.27
N ALA A 184 11.07 28.98 55.58
CA ALA A 184 10.59 29.68 56.77
C ALA A 184 9.22 30.31 56.60
N THR A 185 8.80 30.58 55.36
CA THR A 185 7.56 31.32 55.05
C THR A 185 6.57 30.59 54.20
N PHE A 186 6.98 29.50 53.52
CA PHE A 186 6.16 28.75 52.61
C PHE A 186 6.26 27.24 52.80
N THR A 187 5.13 26.55 52.83
CA THR A 187 5.03 25.10 52.87
C THR A 187 4.61 24.56 51.50
N PRO A 188 5.49 23.82 50.79
CA PRO A 188 5.13 23.20 49.53
C PRO A 188 3.90 22.29 49.61
N PRO A 189 3.11 22.17 48.52
CA PRO A 189 1.98 21.27 48.47
C PRO A 189 2.43 19.83 48.67
N ALA A 190 1.57 19.01 49.30
CA ALA A 190 1.83 17.59 49.46
C ALA A 190 1.68 16.84 48.13
N ALA A 191 2.43 15.73 47.98
CA ALA A 191 2.29 14.85 46.85
C ALA A 191 0.86 14.33 46.71
N GLN A 192 0.22 14.56 45.57
CA GLN A 192 -1.10 14.06 45.25
C GLN A 192 -1.25 13.95 43.72
N PRO A 193 -1.99 12.97 43.20
CA PRO A 193 -2.19 12.80 41.75
C PRO A 193 -3.19 13.82 41.22
N VAL A 194 -2.83 15.07 41.21
CA VAL A 194 -3.65 16.17 40.66
C VAL A 194 -3.41 16.21 39.15
N PRO A 195 -4.46 16.34 38.34
CA PRO A 195 -4.29 16.56 36.93
C PRO A 195 -3.35 17.74 36.68
N ALA A 196 -2.24 17.49 35.98
CA ALA A 196 -1.32 18.55 35.56
C ALA A 196 -2.03 19.55 34.65
N ASN A 197 -1.46 20.74 34.49
CA ASN A 197 -1.89 21.67 33.47
C ASN A 197 -1.93 20.97 32.12
N SER A 198 -3.03 21.16 31.39
CA SER A 198 -3.19 20.59 30.05
C SER A 198 -2.06 21.08 29.14
N VAL A 199 -1.49 20.16 28.36
CA VAL A 199 -0.53 20.43 27.29
C VAL A 199 -1.17 20.04 25.95
N PRO A 200 -2.22 20.73 25.51
CA PRO A 200 -3.05 20.29 24.40
C PRO A 200 -2.36 20.34 23.05
N GLN A 201 -1.33 21.17 22.89
CA GLN A 201 -0.64 21.38 21.62
C GLN A 201 0.05 20.12 21.09
N TRP A 202 0.33 19.11 21.94
CA TRP A 202 0.95 17.84 21.57
C TRP A 202 -0.04 16.67 21.59
N ALA A 203 -1.30 16.89 21.90
CA ALA A 203 -2.32 15.83 21.99
C ALA A 203 -2.55 15.09 20.66
N TRP A 204 -2.28 15.74 19.54
CA TRP A 204 -2.37 15.15 18.21
C TRP A 204 -1.38 14.00 17.98
N THR A 205 -0.35 13.87 18.80
CA THR A 205 0.62 12.75 18.69
C THR A 205 0.01 11.40 19.06
N SER A 206 -1.10 11.38 19.81
CA SER A 206 -1.79 10.15 20.17
C SER A 206 -2.37 9.44 18.93
N GLY A 207 -2.13 8.14 18.83
CA GLY A 207 -2.55 7.33 17.68
C GLY A 207 -1.68 7.50 16.44
N THR A 208 -0.52 8.17 16.54
CA THR A 208 0.35 8.43 15.38
C THR A 208 1.54 7.51 15.32
N PRO A 209 1.91 7.03 14.11
CA PRO A 209 3.12 6.25 13.87
C PRO A 209 4.30 7.17 13.55
N TRP A 210 5.47 6.79 14.04
CA TRP A 210 6.72 7.53 13.92
C TRP A 210 7.86 6.66 13.42
N ARG A 211 8.70 7.22 12.60
CA ARG A 211 9.98 6.66 12.19
C ARG A 211 11.06 7.18 13.14
N ILE A 212 11.95 6.29 13.59
CA ILE A 212 13.07 6.65 14.47
C ILE A 212 14.38 6.15 13.87
N VAL A 213 15.34 7.04 13.72
CA VAL A 213 16.73 6.73 13.38
C VAL A 213 17.57 7.05 14.60
N SER A 214 18.15 6.04 15.24
CA SER A 214 18.99 6.19 16.43
C SER A 214 20.12 5.17 16.43
N PRO A 215 21.30 5.50 15.87
CA PRO A 215 22.45 4.62 15.91
C PRO A 215 22.86 4.22 17.34
N ALA A 216 22.70 5.13 18.32
CA ALA A 216 22.99 4.85 19.71
C ALA A 216 22.06 3.79 20.32
N MET A 217 20.78 3.81 19.96
CA MET A 217 19.77 2.86 20.46
C MET A 217 19.84 1.52 19.71
N PHE A 218 20.06 1.54 18.41
CA PHE A 218 19.91 0.36 17.55
C PHE A 218 21.24 -0.22 17.05
N GLY A 219 22.37 0.48 17.23
CA GLY A 219 23.67 0.08 16.65
C GLY A 219 23.73 0.20 15.12
N THR A 220 22.71 0.78 14.49
CA THR A 220 22.59 0.95 13.05
C THR A 220 21.84 2.23 12.72
N SER A 221 22.11 2.80 11.53
CA SER A 221 21.36 3.93 10.98
C SER A 221 20.07 3.49 10.25
N THR A 222 19.77 2.20 10.21
CA THR A 222 18.50 1.71 9.67
C THR A 222 17.37 2.18 10.58
N PRO A 223 16.30 2.75 10.03
CA PRO A 223 15.19 3.23 10.84
C PRO A 223 14.43 2.12 11.55
N GLY A 224 14.04 2.37 12.78
CA GLY A 224 12.97 1.67 13.50
C GLY A 224 11.65 2.42 13.36
N ARG A 225 10.61 1.87 14.00
CA ARG A 225 9.26 2.38 13.99
C ARG A 225 8.65 2.33 15.37
N PHE A 226 7.85 3.34 15.75
CA PHE A 226 7.02 3.28 16.95
C PHE A 226 5.66 3.96 16.73
N VAL A 227 4.73 3.67 17.63
CA VAL A 227 3.42 4.32 17.70
C VAL A 227 3.23 4.88 19.09
N ILE A 228 2.85 6.15 19.18
CA ILE A 228 2.35 6.73 20.43
C ILE A 228 0.90 6.29 20.56
N THR A 229 0.62 5.34 21.45
CA THR A 229 -0.73 4.79 21.63
C THR A 229 -1.62 5.68 22.48
N ASN A 230 -1.01 6.47 23.38
CA ASN A 230 -1.72 7.36 24.29
C ASN A 230 -0.91 8.63 24.56
N TYR A 231 -1.66 9.69 24.79
CA TYR A 231 -1.13 10.97 25.25
C TYR A 231 -2.05 11.55 26.34
N GLN A 232 -1.46 12.04 27.42
CA GLN A 232 -2.22 12.67 28.50
C GLN A 232 -1.36 13.70 29.24
N ASN A 233 -1.77 14.96 29.27
CA ASN A 233 -1.19 16.04 30.06
C ASN A 233 0.34 16.21 29.90
N GLY A 234 0.87 16.11 28.68
CA GLY A 234 2.29 16.19 28.42
C GLY A 234 3.05 14.87 28.58
N TYR A 235 2.38 13.77 28.93
CA TYR A 235 2.94 12.43 28.96
C TYR A 235 2.42 11.60 27.79
N PHE A 236 3.27 10.75 27.23
CA PHE A 236 2.91 9.85 26.16
C PHE A 236 3.58 8.49 26.33
N TRP A 237 2.91 7.45 25.88
CA TRP A 237 3.46 6.09 25.89
C TRP A 237 3.00 5.32 24.67
N GLY A 238 3.69 4.20 24.41
CA GLY A 238 3.43 3.38 23.26
C GLY A 238 4.42 2.24 23.09
N ALA A 239 4.52 1.73 21.89
CA ALA A 239 5.43 0.64 21.57
C ALA A 239 5.98 0.77 20.15
N GLY A 240 7.07 0.06 19.89
CA GLY A 240 7.72 0.07 18.59
C GLY A 240 8.44 -1.23 18.26
N ILE A 241 8.99 -1.27 17.06
CA ILE A 241 9.83 -2.35 16.55
C ILE A 241 11.19 -1.78 16.11
N ALA A 242 12.25 -2.41 16.58
CA ALA A 242 13.60 -2.09 16.18
C ALA A 242 13.88 -2.57 14.74
N PRO A 243 14.81 -1.91 14.01
CA PRO A 243 15.15 -2.29 12.65
C PRO A 243 15.74 -3.70 12.58
N ALA A 244 15.58 -4.36 11.43
CA ALA A 244 16.27 -5.61 11.15
C ALA A 244 17.80 -5.41 11.25
N GLY A 245 18.52 -6.35 11.85
CA GLY A 245 19.97 -6.26 12.04
C GLY A 245 20.43 -5.61 13.34
N SER A 246 19.56 -4.92 14.09
CA SER A 246 19.86 -4.38 15.42
C SER A 246 19.75 -5.38 16.58
N GLY A 247 19.68 -6.67 16.27
CA GLY A 247 19.24 -7.69 17.21
C GLY A 247 17.74 -7.83 17.34
N GLY A 248 16.99 -6.95 16.65
CA GLY A 248 15.53 -7.00 16.46
C GLY A 248 14.71 -6.96 17.73
N GLY A 249 13.40 -6.92 17.57
CA GLY A 249 12.42 -7.04 18.65
C GLY A 249 11.62 -5.78 18.91
N THR A 250 10.63 -5.92 19.78
CA THR A 250 9.78 -4.82 20.20
C THR A 250 10.42 -4.06 21.35
N PHE A 251 10.08 -2.78 21.45
CA PHE A 251 10.36 -1.97 22.63
C PHE A 251 9.10 -1.22 23.05
N THR A 252 9.03 -0.85 24.30
CA THR A 252 8.00 0.05 24.83
C THR A 252 8.60 1.42 25.08
N LEU A 253 7.78 2.46 25.04
CA LEU A 253 8.20 3.83 25.28
C LEU A 253 7.30 4.53 26.30
N LEU A 254 7.90 5.40 27.09
CA LEU A 254 7.23 6.32 28.00
C LEU A 254 8.00 7.64 27.98
N GLY A 255 7.33 8.73 27.71
CA GLY A 255 7.96 10.03 27.61
C GLY A 255 7.13 11.16 28.17
N SER A 256 7.77 12.32 28.22
CA SER A 256 7.11 13.57 28.54
C SER A 256 7.49 14.64 27.53
N VAL A 257 6.59 15.59 27.32
CA VAL A 257 6.80 16.76 26.48
C VAL A 257 6.24 17.98 27.20
N THR A 258 7.05 19.04 27.32
CA THR A 258 6.64 20.28 27.92
C THR A 258 5.84 21.15 26.94
N PRO A 259 5.15 22.19 27.39
CA PRO A 259 4.49 23.13 26.48
C PRO A 259 5.41 23.72 25.42
N GLU A 260 6.68 23.93 25.74
CA GLU A 260 7.71 24.46 24.83
C GLU A 260 8.22 23.44 23.82
N GLY A 261 7.87 22.16 24.01
CA GLY A 261 8.27 21.08 23.10
C GLY A 261 9.56 20.34 23.52
N ASN A 262 10.09 20.58 24.73
CA ASN A 262 11.18 19.78 25.23
C ASN A 262 10.69 18.36 25.52
N VAL A 263 11.39 17.35 25.01
CA VAL A 263 10.98 15.95 25.05
C VAL A 263 12.00 15.12 25.82
N LEU A 264 11.53 14.37 26.79
CA LEU A 264 12.23 13.22 27.35
C LEU A 264 11.53 11.94 26.86
N PHE A 265 12.26 11.15 26.09
CA PHE A 265 11.75 9.94 25.45
C PHE A 265 12.52 8.73 25.97
N ASN A 266 11.83 7.90 26.73
CA ASN A 266 12.42 6.73 27.36
C ASN A 266 11.94 5.47 26.68
N THR A 267 12.85 4.57 26.35
CA THR A 267 12.53 3.28 25.75
C THR A 267 13.04 2.15 26.61
N LEU A 268 12.25 1.09 26.67
CA LEU A 268 12.61 -0.15 27.35
C LEU A 268 12.61 -1.29 26.34
N SER A 269 13.79 -1.83 26.10
CA SER A 269 13.99 -2.99 25.22
C SER A 269 14.80 -4.05 25.95
N ARG A 270 14.25 -5.25 26.08
CA ARG A 270 14.92 -6.39 26.75
C ARG A 270 15.51 -6.04 28.13
N GLY A 271 14.82 -5.20 28.89
CA GLY A 271 15.24 -4.75 30.21
C GLY A 271 16.27 -3.62 30.22
N THR A 272 16.73 -3.16 29.06
CA THR A 272 17.62 -2.00 28.94
C THR A 272 16.80 -0.73 28.74
N LEU A 273 16.99 0.23 29.64
CA LEU A 273 16.42 1.58 29.54
C LEU A 273 17.37 2.46 28.71
N THR A 274 16.84 3.14 27.72
CA THR A 274 17.55 4.19 26.98
C THR A 274 16.72 5.46 27.00
N SER A 275 17.35 6.56 27.43
CA SER A 275 16.71 7.87 27.51
C SER A 275 17.27 8.80 26.43
N LEU A 276 16.35 9.45 25.69
CA LEU A 276 16.65 10.43 24.64
C LEU A 276 16.04 11.76 25.07
N TYR A 277 16.84 12.83 25.02
CA TYR A 277 16.39 14.17 25.38
C TYR A 277 16.65 15.16 24.25
N GLY A 278 15.68 16.02 23.98
CA GLY A 278 15.79 17.04 22.94
C GLY A 278 14.49 17.82 22.77
N ALA A 279 14.21 18.29 21.57
CA ALA A 279 13.06 19.14 21.28
C ALA A 279 12.19 18.56 20.17
N ALA A 280 10.88 18.67 20.36
CA ALA A 280 9.87 18.44 19.33
C ALA A 280 9.63 19.75 18.56
N SER A 281 9.43 19.64 17.26
CA SER A 281 9.08 20.77 16.39
C SER A 281 8.09 20.33 15.33
N GLY A 282 7.29 21.27 14.82
CA GLY A 282 6.32 21.02 13.75
C GLY A 282 4.90 20.76 14.25
N ASP A 283 4.11 20.18 13.38
CA ASP A 283 2.69 19.87 13.59
C ASP A 283 2.33 18.51 12.97
N ALA A 284 1.06 18.14 13.00
CA ALA A 284 0.56 16.87 12.48
C ALA A 284 0.82 16.64 10.98
N SER A 285 1.16 17.66 10.21
CA SER A 285 1.41 17.54 8.77
C SER A 285 2.84 17.13 8.42
N GLY A 286 3.80 17.33 9.32
CA GLY A 286 5.20 17.02 9.03
C GLY A 286 6.13 17.15 10.22
N SER A 287 5.65 16.83 11.43
CA SER A 287 6.43 16.99 12.66
C SER A 287 7.68 16.14 12.68
N GLN A 288 8.74 16.72 13.24
CA GLN A 288 10.00 16.06 13.50
C GLN A 288 10.41 16.31 14.94
N MET A 289 10.97 15.28 15.58
CA MET A 289 11.64 15.40 16.87
C MET A 289 13.14 15.18 16.67
N LEU A 290 13.95 16.14 17.12
CA LEU A 290 15.39 16.01 17.19
C LEU A 290 15.77 15.79 18.66
N VAL A 291 16.34 14.63 18.96
CA VAL A 291 16.72 14.28 20.33
C VAL A 291 18.17 13.80 20.40
N SER A 292 18.85 14.15 21.46
CA SER A 292 20.16 13.61 21.79
C SER A 292 20.00 12.42 22.75
N THR A 293 20.87 11.43 22.65
CA THR A 293 20.85 10.28 23.55
C THR A 293 21.70 10.54 24.79
N TYR A 294 21.21 10.10 25.94
CA TYR A 294 21.90 10.18 27.23
C TYR A 294 21.94 8.79 27.87
N ASP A 295 23.00 8.54 28.62
CA ASP A 295 23.02 7.39 29.52
C ASP A 295 22.33 7.74 30.87
N LEU A 296 22.25 6.78 31.78
CA LEU A 296 21.63 7.00 33.09
C LEU A 296 22.45 7.93 33.99
N THR A 297 23.65 8.34 33.61
CA THR A 297 24.46 9.32 34.31
C THR A 297 24.26 10.74 33.81
N GLY A 298 23.41 10.94 32.81
CA GLY A 298 23.13 12.23 32.21
C GLY A 298 24.15 12.71 31.19
N ASN A 299 25.16 11.92 30.88
CA ASN A 299 26.15 12.27 29.85
C ASN A 299 25.63 11.86 28.45
N PRO A 300 25.89 12.67 27.43
CA PRO A 300 25.58 12.30 26.06
C PRO A 300 26.34 11.02 25.67
N THR A 301 25.61 9.96 25.26
CA THR A 301 26.20 8.65 24.94
C THR A 301 26.50 8.45 23.48
N GLY A 302 26.16 9.38 22.60
CA GLY A 302 26.43 9.26 21.17
C GLY A 302 25.43 10.04 20.33
N GLY A 303 25.48 9.84 19.04
CA GLY A 303 24.89 10.67 18.01
C GLY A 303 23.42 11.04 18.15
N LEU A 304 23.00 11.97 17.31
CA LEU A 304 21.62 12.45 17.25
C LEU A 304 20.68 11.32 16.88
N ALA A 305 19.57 11.20 17.62
CA ALA A 305 18.40 10.46 17.17
C ALA A 305 17.45 11.43 16.47
N THR A 306 16.84 10.99 15.38
CA THR A 306 15.80 11.74 14.67
C THR A 306 14.52 10.93 14.64
N MET A 307 13.40 11.60 14.93
CA MET A 307 12.07 11.01 14.86
C MET A 307 11.23 11.85 13.92
N SER A 308 10.55 11.20 12.97
CA SER A 308 9.68 11.87 12.02
C SER A 308 8.32 11.17 11.94
N LEU A 309 7.27 11.96 11.85
CA LEU A 309 5.91 11.46 11.68
C LEU A 309 5.79 10.72 10.34
N ILE A 310 5.22 9.53 10.39
CA ILE A 310 4.90 8.77 9.17
C ILE A 310 3.58 9.31 8.63
N GLN A 311 3.63 9.88 7.44
CA GLN A 311 2.44 10.42 6.78
C GLN A 311 1.52 9.30 6.27
N PRO A 312 0.19 9.53 6.18
CA PRO A 312 -0.72 8.57 5.59
C PRO A 312 -0.27 8.14 4.20
N TYR A 313 -0.15 6.84 3.95
CA TYR A 313 0.34 6.31 2.68
C TYR A 313 -0.47 6.81 1.48
N ALA A 314 -1.79 7.03 1.68
CA ALA A 314 -2.67 7.56 0.65
C ALA A 314 -2.23 8.95 0.12
N GLN A 315 -1.59 9.79 0.94
CA GLN A 315 -1.07 11.10 0.49
C GLN A 315 0.04 10.92 -0.56
N THR A 316 0.95 9.98 -0.33
CA THR A 316 1.98 9.64 -1.32
C THR A 316 1.37 9.13 -2.61
N LEU A 317 0.37 8.25 -2.54
CA LEU A 317 -0.30 7.72 -3.72
C LEU A 317 -1.00 8.81 -4.53
N LEU A 318 -1.68 9.75 -3.87
CA LEU A 318 -2.29 10.91 -4.53
C LEU A 318 -1.25 11.78 -5.24
N ALA A 319 -0.10 12.03 -4.60
CA ALA A 319 0.99 12.78 -5.21
C ALA A 319 1.61 12.06 -6.43
N GLN A 320 1.53 10.72 -6.49
CA GLN A 320 1.96 9.88 -7.60
C GLN A 320 0.83 9.59 -8.62
N ASN A 321 -0.34 10.24 -8.48
CA ASN A 321 -1.55 10.01 -9.28
C ASN A 321 -2.01 8.53 -9.30
N ASN A 322 -1.68 7.77 -8.27
CA ASN A 322 -2.10 6.38 -8.10
C ASN A 322 -3.41 6.32 -7.32
N ARG A 323 -4.52 6.22 -8.02
CA ARG A 323 -5.85 6.13 -7.41
C ARG A 323 -6.26 4.71 -7.05
N VAL A 324 -5.69 3.72 -7.72
CA VAL A 324 -6.06 2.30 -7.58
C VAL A 324 -5.70 1.76 -6.19
N GLY A 325 -4.55 2.16 -5.66
CA GLY A 325 -4.04 1.74 -4.38
C GLY A 325 -4.61 2.48 -3.16
N LEU A 326 -5.46 3.50 -3.34
CA LEU A 326 -5.88 4.38 -2.23
C LEU A 326 -6.60 3.64 -1.10
N GLY A 327 -7.48 2.69 -1.43
CA GLY A 327 -8.20 1.90 -0.43
C GLY A 327 -7.25 1.06 0.43
N ALA A 328 -6.34 0.32 -0.22
CA ALA A 328 -5.32 -0.47 0.47
C ALA A 328 -4.35 0.42 1.28
N ALA A 329 -3.94 1.56 0.72
CA ALA A 329 -3.04 2.50 1.40
C ALA A 329 -3.67 3.07 2.68
N ALA A 330 -4.94 3.45 2.63
CA ALA A 330 -5.66 3.95 3.79
C ALA A 330 -5.81 2.87 4.87
N GLU A 331 -6.20 1.65 4.48
CA GLU A 331 -6.36 0.54 5.42
C GLU A 331 -5.03 0.12 6.05
N LEU A 332 -3.96 -0.03 5.25
CA LEU A 332 -2.63 -0.35 5.77
C LEU A 332 -2.13 0.71 6.74
N TYR A 333 -2.36 2.00 6.46
CA TYR A 333 -1.99 3.06 7.39
C TYR A 333 -2.76 2.93 8.71
N LEU A 334 -4.08 2.74 8.68
CA LEU A 334 -4.89 2.54 9.89
C LEU A 334 -4.42 1.32 10.69
N MET A 335 -4.23 0.18 10.04
CA MET A 335 -3.70 -1.03 10.69
C MET A 335 -2.34 -0.77 11.32
N SER A 336 -1.49 0.02 10.67
CA SER A 336 -0.15 0.35 11.14
C SER A 336 -0.14 1.17 12.43
N THR A 337 -1.23 1.86 12.78
CA THR A 337 -1.38 2.61 14.03
C THR A 337 -1.85 1.74 15.21
N THR A 338 -2.21 0.51 14.95
CA THR A 338 -2.61 -0.48 15.96
C THR A 338 -1.42 -1.35 16.38
N SER A 339 -1.64 -2.32 17.29
CA SER A 339 -0.60 -3.28 17.69
C SER A 339 0.02 -4.05 16.52
N LEU A 340 -0.66 -4.17 15.38
CA LEU A 340 -0.11 -4.75 14.16
C LEU A 340 1.12 -3.99 13.64
N GLY A 341 1.24 -2.69 13.95
CA GLY A 341 2.36 -1.85 13.54
C GLY A 341 3.70 -2.17 14.21
N TRP A 342 3.71 -2.85 15.35
CA TRP A 342 4.93 -3.19 16.09
C TRP A 342 4.98 -4.64 16.58
N SER A 343 3.94 -5.42 16.40
CA SER A 343 3.89 -6.83 16.79
C SER A 343 3.16 -7.66 15.73
N GLY A 344 3.39 -8.98 15.74
CA GLY A 344 2.75 -9.89 14.79
C GLY A 344 3.39 -9.93 13.41
N SER A 345 2.73 -10.62 12.48
CA SER A 345 3.25 -10.94 11.15
C SER A 345 3.34 -9.75 10.18
N MET A 346 2.69 -8.62 10.50
CA MET A 346 2.69 -7.43 9.65
C MET A 346 3.71 -6.37 10.04
N ALA A 347 4.26 -6.43 11.25
CA ALA A 347 5.14 -5.39 11.79
C ALA A 347 6.37 -5.12 10.92
N SER A 348 7.02 -6.19 10.43
CA SER A 348 8.17 -6.06 9.50
C SER A 348 7.78 -5.45 8.17
N GLY A 349 6.58 -5.73 7.68
CA GLY A 349 6.05 -5.16 6.44
C GLY A 349 5.74 -3.67 6.58
N PHE A 350 5.16 -3.24 7.69
CA PHE A 350 4.97 -1.81 7.96
C PHE A 350 6.29 -1.08 8.09
N LEU A 351 7.27 -1.69 8.78
CA LEU A 351 8.61 -1.13 8.86
C LEU A 351 9.25 -0.98 7.45
N ALA A 352 9.03 -1.94 6.56
CA ALA A 352 9.51 -1.86 5.18
C ALA A 352 8.79 -0.75 4.40
N LEU A 353 7.46 -0.63 4.50
CA LEU A 353 6.67 0.41 3.83
C LEU A 353 7.09 1.82 4.29
N ASP A 354 7.31 2.02 5.60
CA ASP A 354 7.71 3.30 6.18
C ASP A 354 9.09 3.77 5.72
N ASN A 355 9.92 2.86 5.21
CA ASN A 355 11.23 3.19 4.63
C ASN A 355 11.19 3.49 3.12
N LEU A 356 10.01 3.41 2.51
CA LEU A 356 9.80 3.75 1.11
C LEU A 356 9.19 5.15 0.98
N ALA A 357 9.44 5.79 -0.16
CA ALA A 357 8.91 7.11 -0.47
C ALA A 357 8.55 7.22 -1.95
N GLY A 358 7.68 8.17 -2.30
CA GLY A 358 7.32 8.49 -3.67
C GLY A 358 6.86 7.26 -4.46
N GLN A 359 7.43 7.07 -5.65
CA GLN A 359 7.06 5.96 -6.53
C GLN A 359 7.33 4.57 -5.91
N ASN A 360 8.37 4.41 -5.10
CA ASN A 360 8.67 3.12 -4.48
C ASN A 360 7.59 2.69 -3.48
N LEU A 361 7.07 3.62 -2.67
CA LEU A 361 5.94 3.34 -1.78
C LEU A 361 4.67 3.05 -2.59
N SER A 362 4.40 3.84 -3.62
CA SER A 362 3.27 3.63 -4.53
C SER A 362 3.30 2.23 -5.16
N THR A 363 4.46 1.80 -5.66
CA THR A 363 4.68 0.46 -6.22
C THR A 363 4.49 -0.63 -5.18
N ALA A 364 5.04 -0.47 -3.96
CA ALA A 364 4.88 -1.44 -2.89
C ALA A 364 3.40 -1.61 -2.48
N ILE A 365 2.64 -0.53 -2.40
CA ILE A 365 1.19 -0.59 -2.16
C ILE A 365 0.48 -1.33 -3.30
N ASN A 366 0.83 -1.07 -4.56
CA ASN A 366 0.24 -1.79 -5.70
C ASN A 366 0.54 -3.29 -5.66
N GLN A 367 1.66 -3.71 -5.10
CA GLN A 367 1.95 -5.14 -4.85
C GLN A 367 1.03 -5.77 -3.80
N THR A 368 0.32 -4.97 -2.99
CA THR A 368 -0.66 -5.47 -2.01
C THR A 368 -2.07 -5.60 -2.56
N LEU A 369 -2.33 -5.16 -3.80
CA LEU A 369 -3.65 -5.21 -4.44
C LEU A 369 -3.95 -6.62 -5.00
N PRO A 370 -5.22 -7.01 -5.20
CA PRO A 370 -5.58 -8.24 -5.87
C PRO A 370 -4.93 -8.36 -7.25
N VAL A 371 -4.62 -9.58 -7.66
CA VAL A 371 -3.95 -9.87 -8.94
C VAL A 371 -4.69 -9.21 -10.10
N PHE A 372 -3.94 -8.45 -10.92
CA PHE A 372 -4.43 -7.68 -12.07
C PHE A 372 -5.58 -6.72 -11.75
N THR A 373 -5.83 -6.41 -10.48
CA THR A 373 -6.91 -5.50 -10.05
C THR A 373 -8.25 -5.78 -10.77
N GLY A 374 -8.61 -7.09 -10.93
CA GLY A 374 -9.83 -7.55 -11.59
C GLY A 374 -9.74 -7.80 -13.08
N ALA A 375 -8.63 -7.50 -13.75
CA ALA A 375 -8.42 -7.85 -15.14
C ALA A 375 -8.41 -9.38 -15.39
N ALA A 376 -8.29 -10.21 -14.33
CA ALA A 376 -8.42 -11.66 -14.43
C ALA A 376 -9.73 -12.10 -15.09
N SER A 377 -10.86 -11.53 -14.68
CA SER A 377 -12.18 -11.82 -15.29
C SER A 377 -12.28 -11.33 -16.73
N GLN A 378 -11.68 -10.17 -17.05
CA GLN A 378 -11.59 -9.67 -18.44
C GLN A 378 -10.76 -10.61 -19.33
N ALA A 379 -9.59 -11.03 -18.84
CA ALA A 379 -8.71 -11.93 -19.58
C ALA A 379 -9.37 -13.29 -19.80
N THR A 380 -10.06 -13.83 -18.79
CA THR A 380 -10.88 -15.05 -18.93
C THR A 380 -11.93 -14.87 -20.01
N TYR A 381 -12.67 -13.78 -19.99
CA TYR A 381 -13.70 -13.50 -20.99
C TYR A 381 -13.12 -13.28 -22.39
N ALA A 382 -12.00 -12.57 -22.52
CA ALA A 382 -11.33 -12.36 -23.80
C ALA A 382 -10.90 -13.68 -24.47
N THR A 383 -10.41 -14.64 -23.68
CA THR A 383 -10.05 -15.95 -24.25
C THR A 383 -11.25 -16.76 -24.68
N GLN A 384 -12.30 -16.73 -23.90
CA GLN A 384 -13.52 -17.41 -24.29
C GLN A 384 -14.15 -16.79 -25.55
N ARG A 385 -13.86 -15.53 -25.82
CA ARG A 385 -14.20 -14.88 -27.08
C ARG A 385 -13.51 -15.57 -28.28
N VAL A 386 -12.25 -15.97 -28.15
CA VAL A 386 -11.53 -16.76 -29.16
C VAL A 386 -12.23 -18.09 -29.42
N LEU A 387 -12.69 -18.78 -28.37
CA LEU A 387 -13.46 -20.01 -28.52
C LEU A 387 -14.83 -19.78 -29.19
N ARG A 388 -15.52 -18.68 -28.81
CA ARG A 388 -16.79 -18.28 -29.47
C ARG A 388 -16.61 -17.97 -30.95
N GLU A 389 -15.54 -17.30 -31.32
CA GLU A 389 -15.19 -17.04 -32.72
C GLU A 389 -14.93 -18.33 -33.51
N ALA A 390 -14.31 -19.35 -32.84
CA ALA A 390 -14.15 -20.66 -33.44
C ALA A 390 -15.52 -21.33 -33.78
N VAL A 391 -16.52 -21.19 -32.90
CA VAL A 391 -17.88 -21.67 -33.09
C VAL A 391 -18.61 -20.82 -34.12
N ALA A 392 -18.59 -19.50 -34.04
CA ALA A 392 -19.18 -18.58 -34.99
C ALA A 392 -18.65 -18.84 -36.42
N GLY A 393 -17.33 -19.03 -36.55
CA GLY A 393 -16.73 -19.44 -37.81
C GLY A 393 -17.24 -20.80 -38.31
N ARG A 394 -17.63 -21.74 -37.43
CA ARG A 394 -18.26 -23.00 -37.83
C ARG A 394 -19.67 -22.77 -38.37
N ILE A 395 -20.46 -21.95 -37.71
CA ILE A 395 -21.82 -21.56 -38.19
C ILE A 395 -21.72 -20.89 -39.57
N ASP A 396 -20.76 -20.05 -39.77
CA ASP A 396 -20.51 -19.37 -41.05
C ASP A 396 -20.12 -20.33 -42.17
N ASP A 397 -19.34 -21.39 -41.85
CA ASP A 397 -18.90 -22.40 -42.83
C ASP A 397 -20.07 -23.29 -43.35
N ILE A 398 -21.21 -23.29 -42.64
CA ILE A 398 -22.40 -24.07 -42.94
C ILE A 398 -23.39 -23.30 -43.84
N SER A 399 -23.04 -22.14 -44.30
CA SER A 399 -23.91 -21.21 -45.04
C SER A 399 -24.50 -21.73 -46.37
N GLY A 400 -24.40 -23.02 -46.62
CA GLY A 400 -25.08 -23.72 -47.73
C GLY A 400 -26.26 -24.56 -47.28
N LEU A 401 -27.16 -24.07 -46.42
CA LEU A 401 -28.46 -24.67 -46.19
C LEU A 401 -29.27 -24.58 -47.49
N ASN A 402 -29.10 -25.57 -48.36
CA ASN A 402 -29.91 -25.69 -49.56
C ASN A 402 -31.20 -26.48 -49.23
N PRO A 403 -32.40 -25.88 -49.36
CA PRO A 403 -33.63 -26.62 -49.21
C PRO A 403 -33.68 -27.79 -50.26
N GLY A 404 -33.68 -29.01 -49.74
CA GLY A 404 -33.75 -30.20 -50.59
C GLY A 404 -32.52 -31.10 -50.60
N VAL A 405 -31.45 -30.77 -49.86
CA VAL A 405 -30.32 -31.67 -49.71
C VAL A 405 -30.55 -32.63 -48.52
N ALA A 406 -30.08 -33.88 -48.64
CA ALA A 406 -30.19 -34.87 -47.58
C ALA A 406 -29.55 -34.38 -46.25
N PRO A 407 -30.06 -34.80 -45.09
CA PRO A 407 -29.53 -34.39 -43.81
C PRO A 407 -28.04 -34.70 -43.74
N GLU A 408 -27.21 -33.64 -43.60
CA GLU A 408 -25.76 -33.77 -43.48
C GLU A 408 -25.38 -33.70 -42.01
N ARG A 409 -24.46 -34.56 -41.64
CA ARG A 409 -23.82 -34.58 -40.31
C ARG A 409 -22.35 -34.27 -40.49
N HIS A 410 -21.80 -33.48 -39.56
CA HIS A 410 -20.37 -33.14 -39.57
C HIS A 410 -19.75 -33.32 -38.19
N PHE A 411 -18.52 -33.76 -38.20
CA PHE A 411 -17.59 -33.62 -37.11
C PHE A 411 -16.60 -32.54 -37.49
N TRP A 412 -16.26 -31.69 -36.52
CA TRP A 412 -15.23 -30.67 -36.72
C TRP A 412 -14.33 -30.57 -35.53
N MET A 413 -13.09 -30.14 -35.76
CA MET A 413 -12.07 -29.90 -34.75
C MET A 413 -11.26 -28.64 -35.13
N LYS A 414 -11.01 -27.77 -34.17
CA LYS A 414 -10.28 -26.51 -34.35
C LYS A 414 -9.25 -26.34 -33.23
N PRO A 415 -7.97 -26.70 -33.44
CA PRO A 415 -6.91 -26.18 -32.59
C PRO A 415 -6.81 -24.66 -32.74
N LEU A 416 -6.60 -23.98 -31.64
CA LEU A 416 -6.59 -22.53 -31.56
C LEU A 416 -5.50 -22.03 -30.64
N GLY A 417 -5.06 -20.81 -30.88
CA GLY A 417 -4.10 -20.12 -30.01
C GLY A 417 -4.19 -18.62 -30.21
N GLY A 418 -3.69 -17.90 -29.23
CA GLY A 418 -3.71 -16.44 -29.29
C GLY A 418 -2.86 -15.77 -28.25
N VAL A 419 -2.66 -14.48 -28.48
CA VAL A 419 -1.98 -13.58 -27.58
C VAL A 419 -2.84 -12.35 -27.37
N VAL A 420 -2.79 -11.81 -26.15
CA VAL A 420 -3.49 -10.58 -25.77
C VAL A 420 -2.48 -9.67 -25.10
N SER A 421 -2.48 -8.40 -25.45
CA SER A 421 -1.78 -7.34 -24.76
C SER A 421 -2.77 -6.25 -24.36
N GLN A 422 -2.80 -5.90 -23.09
CA GLN A 422 -3.61 -4.82 -22.55
C GLN A 422 -2.67 -3.77 -21.96
N SER A 423 -2.76 -2.55 -22.46
CA SER A 423 -2.03 -1.42 -21.90
C SER A 423 -2.57 -1.04 -20.52
N GLY A 424 -1.72 -0.49 -19.66
CA GLY A 424 -2.17 0.12 -18.40
C GLY A 424 -3.09 1.31 -18.66
N LEU A 425 -4.06 1.53 -17.77
CA LEU A 425 -5.02 2.62 -17.85
C LEU A 425 -5.36 3.14 -16.45
N ASP A 426 -5.38 4.47 -16.28
CA ASP A 426 -5.78 5.15 -15.03
C ASP A 426 -5.02 4.68 -13.77
N GLY A 427 -3.73 4.38 -13.94
CA GLY A 427 -2.87 3.91 -12.84
C GLY A 427 -3.00 2.40 -12.54
N VAL A 428 -3.88 1.68 -13.25
CA VAL A 428 -3.95 0.21 -13.21
C VAL A 428 -2.93 -0.35 -14.20
N PRO A 429 -1.98 -1.23 -13.77
CA PRO A 429 -1.06 -1.88 -14.68
C PRO A 429 -1.77 -2.73 -15.72
N GLY A 430 -1.21 -2.78 -16.92
CA GLY A 430 -1.67 -3.67 -17.96
C GLY A 430 -1.22 -5.12 -17.77
N TYR A 431 -1.54 -5.97 -18.75
CA TYR A 431 -1.13 -7.38 -18.74
C TYR A 431 -0.88 -7.91 -20.15
N ASN A 432 -0.11 -8.99 -20.23
CA ASN A 432 0.06 -9.79 -21.40
C ASN A 432 -0.46 -11.21 -21.13
N ALA A 433 -1.21 -11.77 -22.08
CA ALA A 433 -1.71 -13.13 -21.99
C ALA A 433 -1.36 -13.91 -23.26
N SER A 434 -1.06 -15.19 -23.10
CA SER A 434 -0.87 -16.14 -24.18
C SER A 434 -1.56 -17.44 -23.83
N GLY A 435 -2.09 -18.13 -24.82
CA GLY A 435 -2.73 -19.40 -24.57
C GLY A 435 -3.09 -20.15 -25.84
N GLY A 436 -3.51 -21.38 -25.65
CA GLY A 436 -3.98 -22.24 -26.71
C GLY A 436 -4.94 -23.30 -26.22
N GLY A 437 -5.58 -23.96 -27.15
CA GLY A 437 -6.58 -24.97 -26.84
C GLY A 437 -7.08 -25.70 -28.06
N ILE A 438 -8.13 -26.46 -27.85
CA ILE A 438 -8.80 -27.22 -28.87
C ILE A 438 -10.31 -27.13 -28.65
N ALA A 439 -11.06 -26.90 -29.75
CA ALA A 439 -12.50 -27.03 -29.75
C ALA A 439 -12.90 -28.15 -30.73
N ALA A 440 -13.86 -28.98 -30.36
CA ALA A 440 -14.42 -30.02 -31.22
C ALA A 440 -15.91 -30.05 -31.04
N GLY A 441 -16.62 -30.44 -32.11
CA GLY A 441 -18.06 -30.52 -32.09
C GLY A 441 -18.65 -31.36 -33.19
N VAL A 442 -19.95 -31.58 -33.04
CA VAL A 442 -20.78 -32.26 -34.03
C VAL A 442 -21.97 -31.39 -34.34
N ASP A 443 -22.39 -31.39 -35.58
CA ASP A 443 -23.63 -30.74 -36.02
C ASP A 443 -24.38 -31.55 -37.08
N ALA A 444 -25.66 -31.28 -37.19
CA ALA A 444 -26.53 -31.93 -38.16
C ALA A 444 -27.57 -30.96 -38.69
N THR A 445 -27.91 -31.08 -39.96
CA THR A 445 -29.09 -30.49 -40.55
C THR A 445 -30.32 -31.26 -40.05
N VAL A 446 -31.09 -30.67 -39.14
CA VAL A 446 -32.28 -31.28 -38.50
C VAL A 446 -33.56 -31.02 -39.28
N SER A 447 -33.55 -30.03 -40.18
CA SER A 447 -34.60 -29.73 -41.13
C SER A 447 -34.02 -28.96 -42.32
N PRO A 448 -34.75 -28.82 -43.45
CA PRO A 448 -34.31 -28.03 -44.61
C PRO A 448 -33.97 -26.56 -44.27
N ARG A 449 -34.39 -26.05 -43.09
CA ARG A 449 -34.18 -24.67 -42.63
C ARG A 449 -33.37 -24.57 -41.38
N ALA A 450 -33.01 -25.70 -40.73
CA ALA A 450 -32.37 -25.66 -39.44
C ALA A 450 -31.20 -26.62 -39.34
N MET A 451 -30.10 -26.12 -38.77
CA MET A 451 -28.93 -26.87 -38.31
C MET A 451 -28.73 -26.65 -36.82
N LEU A 452 -28.42 -27.71 -36.09
CA LEU A 452 -28.05 -27.67 -34.67
C LEU A 452 -26.77 -28.44 -34.45
N GLY A 453 -25.98 -27.95 -33.52
CA GLY A 453 -24.72 -28.58 -33.10
C GLY A 453 -24.42 -28.39 -31.64
N GLY A 454 -23.50 -29.23 -31.14
CA GLY A 454 -22.94 -29.17 -29.82
C GLY A 454 -21.42 -29.18 -29.87
N MET A 455 -20.77 -28.57 -28.90
CA MET A 455 -19.32 -28.50 -28.82
C MET A 455 -18.78 -28.71 -27.41
N PHE A 456 -17.53 -29.14 -27.34
CA PHE A 456 -16.67 -29.13 -26.18
C PHE A 456 -15.38 -28.41 -26.54
N ALA A 457 -14.81 -27.66 -25.57
CA ALA A 457 -13.50 -27.08 -25.76
C ALA A 457 -12.70 -27.12 -24.44
N TYR A 458 -11.40 -27.20 -24.60
CA TYR A 458 -10.40 -27.00 -23.54
C TYR A 458 -9.41 -25.94 -23.98
N SER A 459 -9.02 -25.06 -23.06
CA SER A 459 -7.95 -24.11 -23.28
C SER A 459 -7.14 -23.87 -22.01
N HIS A 460 -5.84 -23.62 -22.19
CA HIS A 460 -4.92 -23.17 -21.16
C HIS A 460 -4.39 -21.79 -21.49
N GLN A 461 -4.27 -20.93 -20.46
CA GLN A 461 -3.76 -19.58 -20.59
C GLN A 461 -2.79 -19.24 -19.50
N SER A 462 -1.78 -18.46 -19.86
CA SER A 462 -0.83 -17.81 -18.93
C SER A 462 -0.91 -16.30 -19.10
N ILE A 463 -1.13 -15.59 -18.01
CA ILE A 463 -1.27 -14.14 -17.96
C ILE A 463 -0.17 -13.60 -17.03
N THR A 464 0.55 -12.58 -17.47
CA THR A 464 1.60 -11.89 -16.71
C THR A 464 1.33 -10.41 -16.70
N GLY A 465 1.62 -9.74 -15.58
CA GLY A 465 1.60 -8.28 -15.50
C GLY A 465 2.60 -7.67 -16.49
N SER A 466 2.27 -6.50 -17.02
CA SER A 466 3.15 -5.74 -17.93
C SER A 466 4.17 -4.87 -17.18
N ASP A 467 4.06 -4.75 -15.85
CA ASP A 467 4.96 -4.00 -14.99
C ASP A 467 5.82 -4.96 -14.16
N ASP A 468 7.11 -5.00 -14.45
CA ASP A 468 8.07 -5.86 -13.76
C ASP A 468 8.25 -5.47 -12.27
N ALA A 469 7.94 -4.24 -11.91
CA ALA A 469 7.95 -3.77 -10.53
C ALA A 469 6.77 -4.31 -9.71
N ILE A 470 5.73 -4.84 -10.37
CA ILE A 470 4.54 -5.45 -9.75
C ILE A 470 4.36 -6.87 -10.33
N PRO A 471 5.21 -7.83 -9.95
CA PRO A 471 5.20 -9.15 -10.56
C PRO A 471 3.93 -9.92 -10.18
N GLN A 472 3.10 -10.20 -11.17
CA GLN A 472 1.83 -10.91 -11.03
C GLN A 472 1.68 -11.94 -12.13
N ARG A 473 1.08 -13.09 -11.80
CA ARG A 473 0.80 -14.18 -12.74
C ARG A 473 -0.54 -14.81 -12.45
N LEU A 474 -1.21 -15.26 -13.52
CA LEU A 474 -2.44 -16.04 -13.44
C LEU A 474 -2.40 -17.10 -14.53
N ALA A 475 -2.67 -18.34 -14.17
CA ALA A 475 -2.89 -19.46 -15.08
C ALA A 475 -4.37 -19.86 -15.02
N ILE A 476 -4.97 -20.13 -16.17
CA ILE A 476 -6.38 -20.51 -16.28
C ILE A 476 -6.50 -21.75 -17.14
N ASP A 477 -7.09 -22.81 -16.58
CA ASP A 477 -7.54 -23.99 -17.33
C ASP A 477 -9.07 -23.93 -17.49
N SER A 478 -9.55 -23.88 -18.73
CA SER A 478 -10.96 -23.67 -19.04
C SER A 478 -11.57 -24.89 -19.77
N TYR A 479 -12.67 -25.38 -19.25
CA TYR A 479 -13.46 -26.48 -19.81
C TYR A 479 -14.83 -25.93 -20.20
N GLN A 480 -15.14 -25.93 -21.50
CA GLN A 480 -16.35 -25.29 -22.05
C GLN A 480 -17.21 -26.31 -22.80
N ILE A 481 -18.49 -26.17 -22.62
CA ILE A 481 -19.53 -26.87 -23.42
C ILE A 481 -20.46 -25.85 -24.03
N GLY A 482 -21.02 -26.15 -25.20
CA GLY A 482 -21.95 -25.24 -25.85
C GLY A 482 -22.85 -25.90 -26.88
N LEU A 483 -23.95 -25.20 -27.16
CA LEU A 483 -24.91 -25.49 -28.20
C LEU A 483 -24.90 -24.32 -29.18
N TYR A 484 -25.07 -24.61 -30.44
CA TYR A 484 -25.18 -23.60 -31.48
C TYR A 484 -26.12 -24.07 -32.61
N GLY A 485 -26.60 -23.11 -33.37
CA GLY A 485 -27.46 -23.44 -34.52
C GLY A 485 -27.72 -22.28 -35.44
N THR A 486 -28.23 -22.58 -36.58
CA THR A 486 -28.69 -21.64 -37.61
C THR A 486 -30.08 -22.00 -38.07
N TYR A 487 -30.92 -20.99 -38.26
CA TYR A 487 -32.24 -21.12 -38.83
C TYR A 487 -32.40 -20.19 -40.05
N ALA A 488 -32.81 -20.75 -41.21
CA ALA A 488 -33.07 -19.96 -42.40
C ALA A 488 -34.47 -19.33 -42.34
N LEU A 489 -34.52 -18.02 -42.06
CA LEU A 489 -35.75 -17.21 -42.09
C LEU A 489 -36.27 -17.04 -43.54
N ALA A 490 -35.34 -16.84 -44.46
CA ALA A 490 -35.56 -16.81 -45.90
C ALA A 490 -34.37 -17.49 -46.61
N ARG A 491 -34.40 -17.59 -47.94
CA ARG A 491 -33.35 -18.26 -48.73
C ARG A 491 -31.96 -17.68 -48.47
N ASP A 492 -31.87 -16.38 -48.21
CA ASP A 492 -30.62 -15.61 -48.04
C ASP A 492 -30.53 -14.93 -46.68
N LEU A 493 -31.51 -15.11 -45.77
CA LEU A 493 -31.59 -14.50 -44.47
C LEU A 493 -31.54 -15.59 -43.39
N LEU A 494 -30.50 -15.53 -42.54
CA LEU A 494 -30.19 -16.52 -41.51
C LEU A 494 -30.26 -15.91 -40.13
N LEU A 495 -30.76 -16.67 -39.17
CA LEU A 495 -30.70 -16.39 -37.72
C LEU A 495 -29.80 -17.43 -37.08
N ASP A 496 -28.75 -16.97 -36.41
CA ASP A 496 -27.83 -17.81 -35.64
C ASP A 496 -28.08 -17.66 -34.15
N GLY A 497 -27.85 -18.74 -33.43
CA GLY A 497 -27.92 -18.79 -31.98
C GLY A 497 -26.75 -19.57 -31.43
N GLN A 498 -26.24 -19.13 -30.26
CA GLN A 498 -25.19 -19.80 -29.52
C GLN A 498 -25.42 -19.64 -28.01
N LEU A 499 -25.24 -20.73 -27.27
CA LEU A 499 -25.30 -20.78 -25.82
C LEU A 499 -24.17 -21.65 -25.33
N ASP A 500 -23.31 -21.11 -24.44
CA ASP A 500 -22.19 -21.87 -23.89
C ASP A 500 -21.90 -21.51 -22.45
N GLY A 501 -21.26 -22.45 -21.76
CA GLY A 501 -20.82 -22.27 -20.37
C GLY A 501 -19.48 -22.94 -20.15
N ALA A 502 -18.68 -22.35 -19.27
CA ALA A 502 -17.37 -22.88 -18.92
C ALA A 502 -17.11 -22.91 -17.41
N LEU A 503 -16.34 -23.92 -17.00
CA LEU A 503 -15.68 -24.02 -15.71
C LEU A 503 -14.20 -23.63 -15.90
N ASN A 504 -13.70 -22.71 -15.09
CA ASN A 504 -12.32 -22.27 -15.15
C ASN A 504 -11.65 -22.55 -13.81
N ASP A 505 -10.52 -23.25 -13.82
CA ASP A 505 -9.64 -23.42 -12.69
C ASP A 505 -8.53 -22.36 -12.77
N ASN A 506 -8.46 -21.47 -11.78
CA ASN A 506 -7.55 -20.34 -11.73
C ASN A 506 -6.46 -20.58 -10.69
N GLY A 507 -5.21 -20.34 -11.06
CA GLY A 507 -4.07 -20.34 -10.16
C GLY A 507 -3.30 -19.03 -10.29
N GLU A 508 -3.24 -18.25 -9.22
CA GLU A 508 -2.61 -16.94 -9.24
C GLU A 508 -1.42 -16.81 -8.28
N SER A 509 -0.54 -15.88 -8.59
CA SER A 509 0.53 -15.43 -7.71
C SER A 509 0.83 -13.96 -7.89
N ARG A 510 1.12 -13.27 -6.78
CA ARG A 510 1.66 -11.93 -6.74
C ARG A 510 2.85 -11.85 -5.78
N SER A 511 3.90 -11.16 -6.18
CA SER A 511 5.09 -11.00 -5.37
C SER A 511 5.08 -9.65 -4.66
N LEU A 512 5.33 -9.67 -3.35
CA LEU A 512 5.53 -8.51 -2.51
C LEU A 512 7.03 -8.32 -2.31
N THR A 513 7.68 -7.68 -3.28
CA THR A 513 9.15 -7.58 -3.33
C THR A 513 9.72 -6.78 -2.16
N PHE A 514 8.95 -5.83 -1.61
CA PHE A 514 9.35 -5.01 -0.46
C PHE A 514 9.51 -5.81 0.84
N ILE A 515 8.93 -7.02 0.93
CA ILE A 515 9.11 -7.97 2.06
C ILE A 515 9.62 -9.33 1.62
N GLY A 516 9.90 -9.55 0.32
CA GLY A 516 10.43 -10.80 -0.21
C GLY A 516 9.46 -11.98 -0.18
N ASN A 517 8.14 -11.75 -0.09
CA ASN A 517 7.12 -12.78 0.00
C ASN A 517 6.33 -12.91 -1.31
N THR A 518 5.71 -14.07 -1.52
CA THR A 518 4.79 -14.30 -2.64
C THR A 518 3.47 -14.84 -2.12
N ALA A 519 2.37 -14.16 -2.45
CA ALA A 519 1.03 -14.62 -2.21
C ALA A 519 0.57 -15.50 -3.37
N THR A 520 -0.13 -16.58 -3.07
CA THR A 520 -0.70 -17.52 -4.06
C THR A 520 -2.12 -17.89 -3.68
N ALA A 521 -2.97 -18.09 -4.69
CA ALA A 521 -4.30 -18.64 -4.49
C ALA A 521 -4.72 -19.56 -5.64
N ARG A 522 -5.70 -20.42 -5.34
CA ARG A 522 -6.41 -21.24 -6.34
C ARG A 522 -7.91 -21.09 -6.10
N TYR A 523 -8.63 -20.81 -7.16
CA TYR A 523 -10.09 -20.65 -7.09
C TYR A 523 -10.75 -21.00 -8.42
N ARG A 524 -12.07 -21.17 -8.40
CA ARG A 524 -12.87 -21.44 -9.59
C ARG A 524 -13.61 -20.19 -10.05
N SER A 525 -13.78 -20.10 -11.36
CA SER A 525 -14.72 -19.17 -11.96
C SER A 525 -15.60 -19.90 -12.99
N TYR A 526 -16.79 -19.35 -13.19
CA TYR A 526 -17.78 -19.87 -14.12
C TYR A 526 -18.08 -18.82 -15.15
N THR A 527 -18.19 -19.23 -16.41
CA THR A 527 -18.58 -18.33 -17.47
C THR A 527 -19.85 -18.82 -18.12
N GLY A 528 -20.75 -17.89 -18.40
CA GLY A 528 -21.94 -18.10 -19.19
C GLY A 528 -21.96 -17.14 -20.38
N HIS A 529 -22.40 -17.61 -21.54
CA HIS A 529 -22.55 -16.79 -22.73
C HIS A 529 -23.80 -17.17 -23.51
N ALA A 530 -24.48 -16.16 -24.03
CA ALA A 530 -25.57 -16.29 -24.97
C ALA A 530 -25.41 -15.28 -26.12
N GLY A 531 -25.48 -15.73 -27.36
CA GLY A 531 -25.33 -14.90 -28.55
C GLY A 531 -26.38 -15.19 -29.60
N ALA A 532 -26.83 -14.15 -30.30
CA ALA A 532 -27.71 -14.25 -31.45
C ALA A 532 -27.24 -13.32 -32.56
N ALA A 533 -27.37 -13.74 -33.82
CA ALA A 533 -27.03 -12.91 -34.96
C ALA A 533 -28.05 -13.07 -36.09
N ILE A 534 -28.34 -11.98 -36.78
CA ILE A 534 -29.02 -11.99 -38.05
C ILE A 534 -28.02 -11.64 -39.15
N ARG A 535 -28.00 -12.42 -40.24
CA ARG A 535 -27.10 -12.22 -41.36
C ARG A 535 -27.77 -12.46 -42.69
N LYS A 536 -27.37 -11.67 -43.68
CA LYS A 536 -27.93 -11.78 -45.03
C LYS A 536 -26.84 -12.10 -46.05
N GLN A 537 -27.02 -13.18 -46.83
CA GLN A 537 -26.08 -13.53 -47.88
C GLN A 537 -26.42 -12.78 -49.17
N ILE A 538 -25.47 -12.04 -49.72
CA ILE A 538 -25.59 -11.24 -50.92
C ILE A 538 -24.57 -11.72 -51.95
N PRO A 539 -24.91 -12.54 -52.92
CA PRO A 539 -24.03 -12.91 -54.04
C PRO A 539 -23.80 -11.66 -54.91
N VAL A 540 -22.60 -11.16 -54.93
CA VAL A 540 -22.21 -9.95 -55.69
C VAL A 540 -21.72 -10.34 -57.07
N THR A 541 -20.95 -11.44 -57.17
CA THR A 541 -20.50 -12.06 -58.41
C THR A 541 -20.57 -13.58 -58.28
N ALA A 542 -20.29 -14.31 -59.37
CA ALA A 542 -20.22 -15.78 -59.35
C ALA A 542 -19.17 -16.31 -58.35
N ASN A 543 -18.18 -15.49 -57.99
CA ASN A 543 -17.09 -15.86 -57.09
C ASN A 543 -17.07 -15.09 -55.76
N LEU A 544 -17.89 -14.05 -55.56
CA LEU A 544 -17.89 -13.20 -54.37
C LEU A 544 -19.27 -13.16 -53.73
N THR A 545 -19.34 -13.57 -52.47
CA THR A 545 -20.50 -13.38 -51.59
C THR A 545 -20.15 -12.47 -50.45
N LEU A 546 -20.96 -11.44 -50.20
CA LEU A 546 -20.90 -10.61 -49.02
C LEU A 546 -22.00 -11.00 -48.04
N THR A 547 -21.68 -10.99 -46.75
CA THR A 547 -22.62 -11.36 -45.71
C THR A 547 -22.57 -10.29 -44.57
N PRO A 548 -23.34 -9.19 -44.70
CA PRO A 548 -23.55 -8.28 -43.57
C PRO A 548 -24.30 -9.01 -42.46
N SER A 549 -23.96 -8.62 -41.20
CA SER A 549 -24.52 -9.19 -39.98
C SER A 549 -24.70 -8.17 -38.88
N LEU A 550 -25.69 -8.40 -38.03
CA LEU A 550 -25.86 -7.74 -36.74
C LEU A 550 -25.94 -8.83 -35.69
N ARG A 551 -25.06 -8.72 -34.66
CA ARG A 551 -24.92 -9.73 -33.62
C ARG A 551 -25.06 -9.07 -32.24
N LEU A 552 -25.72 -9.76 -31.31
CA LEU A 552 -25.84 -9.43 -29.89
C LEU A 552 -25.24 -10.58 -29.09
N ASP A 553 -24.31 -10.25 -28.18
CA ASP A 553 -23.68 -11.20 -27.29
C ASP A 553 -23.77 -10.71 -25.82
N TYR A 554 -24.30 -11.54 -24.95
CA TYR A 554 -24.24 -11.36 -23.50
C TYR A 554 -23.27 -12.38 -22.92
N GLY A 555 -22.40 -11.92 -22.06
CA GLY A 555 -21.48 -12.77 -21.33
C GLY A 555 -21.30 -12.36 -19.88
N GLU A 556 -21.12 -13.36 -19.02
CA GLU A 556 -20.89 -13.19 -17.60
C GLU A 556 -19.79 -14.13 -17.12
N VAL A 557 -18.86 -13.61 -16.31
CA VAL A 557 -17.86 -14.38 -15.56
C VAL A 557 -18.11 -14.17 -14.08
N ARG A 558 -18.30 -15.26 -13.34
CA ARG A 558 -18.43 -15.26 -11.88
C ARG A 558 -17.23 -15.94 -11.26
N SER A 559 -16.40 -15.20 -10.53
CA SER A 559 -15.31 -15.74 -9.74
C SER A 559 -15.77 -16.00 -8.32
N ALA A 560 -15.47 -17.18 -7.78
CA ALA A 560 -15.69 -17.48 -6.37
C ALA A 560 -14.81 -16.59 -5.49
N ALA A 561 -15.25 -16.37 -4.26
CA ALA A 561 -14.40 -15.80 -3.23
C ALA A 561 -13.20 -16.72 -2.96
N TYR A 562 -12.04 -16.15 -2.63
CA TYR A 562 -10.85 -16.92 -2.38
C TYR A 562 -9.95 -16.27 -1.32
N GLN A 563 -9.02 -17.07 -0.80
CA GLN A 563 -8.01 -16.65 0.16
C GLN A 563 -6.63 -16.94 -0.40
N GLU A 564 -5.75 -15.96 -0.29
CA GLU A 564 -4.34 -16.10 -0.59
C GLU A 564 -3.58 -16.71 0.60
N SER A 565 -2.42 -17.28 0.31
CA SER A 565 -1.45 -17.76 1.29
C SER A 565 -0.04 -17.41 0.84
N GLY A 566 0.93 -17.40 1.78
CA GLY A 566 2.35 -17.19 1.48
C GLY A 566 2.88 -15.78 1.74
N ALA A 567 2.02 -14.77 1.84
CA ALA A 567 2.44 -13.40 2.15
C ALA A 567 2.20 -12.99 3.62
N GLY A 568 1.97 -13.96 4.51
CA GLY A 568 1.66 -13.68 5.91
C GLY A 568 0.42 -12.81 6.04
N GLY A 569 0.44 -11.81 6.91
CA GLY A 569 -0.68 -10.90 7.11
C GLY A 569 -1.06 -10.04 5.90
N PHE A 570 -0.18 -9.94 4.89
CA PHE A 570 -0.44 -9.24 3.61
C PHE A 570 -1.09 -10.14 2.55
N SER A 571 -1.38 -11.40 2.85
CA SER A 571 -2.26 -12.23 2.03
C SER A 571 -3.68 -11.66 2.05
N LEU A 572 -4.42 -11.80 0.96
CA LEU A 572 -5.76 -11.23 0.83
C LEU A 572 -6.85 -12.30 0.97
N ASN A 573 -7.95 -11.89 1.57
CA ASN A 573 -9.26 -12.49 1.43
C ASN A 573 -10.00 -11.66 0.39
N VAL A 574 -10.36 -12.25 -0.73
CA VAL A 574 -11.00 -11.56 -1.86
C VAL A 574 -12.41 -12.07 -2.02
N ASP A 575 -13.36 -11.16 -2.06
CA ASP A 575 -14.78 -11.49 -2.24
C ASP A 575 -15.07 -12.00 -3.65
N SER A 576 -16.21 -12.67 -3.79
CA SER A 576 -16.70 -13.11 -5.11
C SER A 576 -16.94 -11.92 -6.03
N GLN A 577 -16.67 -12.11 -7.32
CA GLN A 577 -16.75 -11.05 -8.33
C GLN A 577 -17.64 -11.49 -9.49
N VAL A 578 -18.29 -10.52 -10.11
CA VAL A 578 -19.09 -10.75 -11.32
C VAL A 578 -18.71 -9.70 -12.37
N TYR A 579 -18.23 -10.18 -13.51
CA TYR A 579 -17.95 -9.39 -14.69
C TYR A 579 -19.00 -9.64 -15.76
N ARG A 580 -19.51 -8.62 -16.43
CA ARG A 580 -20.55 -8.71 -17.45
C ARG A 580 -20.22 -7.87 -18.68
N GLU A 581 -20.55 -8.41 -19.85
CA GLU A 581 -20.58 -7.67 -21.11
C GLU A 581 -21.90 -7.89 -21.84
N LEU A 582 -22.38 -6.84 -22.51
CA LEU A 582 -23.44 -6.92 -23.49
C LEU A 582 -22.98 -6.14 -24.73
N THR A 583 -22.60 -6.88 -25.77
CA THR A 583 -21.98 -6.31 -26.96
C THR A 583 -22.94 -6.42 -28.17
N VAL A 584 -23.15 -5.30 -28.85
CA VAL A 584 -23.80 -5.23 -30.14
C VAL A 584 -22.74 -5.05 -31.21
N THR A 585 -22.66 -5.95 -32.19
CA THR A 585 -21.63 -5.92 -33.25
C THR A 585 -22.26 -5.87 -34.61
N ALA A 586 -21.93 -4.87 -35.41
CA ALA A 586 -22.21 -4.83 -36.85
C ALA A 586 -20.96 -5.28 -37.61
N GLY A 587 -21.12 -6.18 -38.54
CA GLY A 587 -20.01 -6.77 -39.29
C GLY A 587 -20.38 -7.10 -40.76
N VAL A 588 -19.35 -7.32 -41.54
CA VAL A 588 -19.45 -7.82 -42.90
C VAL A 588 -18.39 -8.89 -43.15
N LYS A 589 -18.78 -10.02 -43.68
CA LYS A 589 -17.92 -11.10 -44.14
C LYS A 589 -17.94 -11.19 -45.67
N SER A 590 -16.75 -11.40 -46.24
CA SER A 590 -16.62 -11.75 -47.67
C SER A 590 -16.16 -13.20 -47.81
N LEU A 591 -16.73 -13.90 -48.73
CA LEU A 591 -16.30 -15.21 -49.22
C LEU A 591 -15.96 -15.10 -50.68
N TYR A 592 -14.68 -15.26 -51.02
CA TYR A 592 -14.19 -15.19 -52.41
C TYR A 592 -13.65 -16.55 -52.85
N ARG A 593 -14.17 -17.08 -53.95
CA ARG A 593 -13.72 -18.34 -54.54
C ARG A 593 -12.45 -18.07 -55.35
N LEU A 594 -11.28 -18.51 -54.85
CA LEU A 594 -9.99 -18.40 -55.53
C LEU A 594 -9.83 -19.47 -56.64
N ALA A 595 -10.29 -20.71 -56.36
CA ALA A 595 -10.23 -21.83 -57.26
C ALA A 595 -11.43 -22.75 -57.03
N LYS A 596 -11.56 -23.85 -57.77
CA LYS A 596 -12.71 -24.76 -57.71
C LYS A 596 -13.03 -25.25 -56.29
N GLN A 597 -12.06 -25.41 -55.42
CA GLN A 597 -12.18 -25.94 -54.07
C GLN A 597 -11.47 -25.08 -53.01
N VAL A 598 -11.06 -23.82 -53.33
CA VAL A 598 -10.31 -22.95 -52.44
C VAL A 598 -11.04 -21.63 -52.30
N TYR A 599 -11.26 -21.23 -51.04
CA TYR A 599 -11.99 -20.01 -50.68
C TYR A 599 -11.16 -19.14 -49.76
N LEU A 600 -11.12 -17.85 -50.07
CA LEU A 600 -10.60 -16.80 -49.18
C LEU A 600 -11.77 -16.20 -48.38
N THR A 601 -11.63 -16.11 -47.09
CA THR A 601 -12.59 -15.43 -46.21
C THR A 601 -11.95 -14.20 -45.60
N ALA A 602 -12.66 -13.08 -45.61
CA ALA A 602 -12.24 -11.89 -44.85
C ALA A 602 -13.47 -11.30 -44.18
N ASP A 603 -13.35 -10.90 -42.92
CA ASP A 603 -14.44 -10.23 -42.22
C ASP A 603 -13.91 -9.08 -41.37
N ALA A 604 -14.76 -8.07 -41.17
CA ALA A 604 -14.51 -6.94 -40.32
C ALA A 604 -15.82 -6.60 -39.55
N GLY A 605 -15.63 -6.11 -38.30
CA GLY A 605 -16.75 -5.75 -37.45
C GLY A 605 -16.43 -4.63 -36.50
N VAL A 606 -17.46 -3.88 -36.10
CA VAL A 606 -17.40 -2.86 -35.05
C VAL A 606 -18.46 -3.21 -34.03
N GLY A 607 -18.05 -3.39 -32.79
CA GLY A 607 -18.87 -3.70 -31.65
C GLY A 607 -18.92 -2.57 -30.63
N TYR A 608 -20.03 -2.50 -29.89
CA TYR A 608 -20.19 -1.60 -28.76
C TYR A 608 -20.68 -2.38 -27.54
N ASN A 609 -19.89 -2.35 -26.46
CA ASN A 609 -20.24 -2.93 -25.17
C ASN A 609 -21.09 -1.93 -24.37
N THR A 610 -22.34 -2.29 -24.11
CA THR A 610 -23.30 -1.45 -23.38
C THR A 610 -23.16 -1.55 -21.86
N LEU A 611 -22.45 -2.60 -21.34
CA LEU A 611 -22.18 -2.83 -19.93
C LEU A 611 -20.69 -2.57 -19.64
N ASN A 612 -20.23 -1.33 -19.83
CA ASN A 612 -18.84 -0.94 -19.70
C ASN A 612 -18.44 -0.44 -18.29
N GLN A 613 -19.10 -0.93 -17.24
CA GLN A 613 -18.76 -0.57 -15.87
C GLN A 613 -17.45 -1.22 -15.43
N GLY A 614 -16.56 -0.43 -14.83
CA GLY A 614 -15.33 -0.93 -14.20
C GLY A 614 -15.64 -1.92 -13.08
N LEU A 615 -14.85 -2.98 -12.98
CA LEU A 615 -14.97 -3.94 -11.91
C LEU A 615 -14.48 -3.33 -10.58
N GLN A 616 -15.24 -3.53 -9.51
CA GLN A 616 -14.82 -3.20 -8.14
C GLN A 616 -14.58 -4.50 -7.37
N ILE A 617 -13.42 -4.60 -6.74
CA ILE A 617 -13.00 -5.77 -5.98
C ILE A 617 -12.93 -5.39 -4.52
N ASN A 618 -13.70 -6.09 -3.70
CA ASN A 618 -13.63 -5.96 -2.25
C ASN A 618 -12.65 -6.99 -1.70
N SER A 619 -11.70 -6.54 -0.88
CA SER A 619 -10.65 -7.37 -0.32
C SER A 619 -10.34 -6.97 1.11
N ALA A 620 -9.80 -7.90 1.89
CA ALA A 620 -9.31 -7.64 3.24
C ALA A 620 -7.96 -8.34 3.45
N PHE A 621 -7.09 -7.74 4.25
CA PHE A 621 -5.82 -8.37 4.63
C PHE A 621 -6.07 -9.49 5.65
N SER A 622 -5.41 -10.63 5.48
CA SER A 622 -5.53 -11.76 6.42
C SER A 622 -4.96 -11.45 7.80
N GLY A 623 -4.07 -10.46 7.90
CA GLY A 623 -3.48 -9.99 9.15
C GLY A 623 -4.42 -9.15 10.02
N GLY A 624 -5.60 -8.78 9.54
CA GLY A 624 -6.59 -7.97 10.24
C GLY A 624 -7.01 -6.72 9.47
N GLY A 625 -7.65 -5.79 10.17
CA GLY A 625 -8.17 -4.55 9.58
C GLY A 625 -9.54 -4.72 8.94
N SER A 626 -9.98 -3.68 8.22
CA SER A 626 -11.25 -3.65 7.50
C SER A 626 -11.06 -4.04 6.03
N SER A 627 -12.17 -4.29 5.34
CA SER A 627 -12.13 -4.48 3.89
C SER A 627 -11.90 -3.15 3.16
N PHE A 628 -11.26 -3.23 2.02
CA PHE A 628 -11.04 -2.11 1.12
C PHE A 628 -11.46 -2.45 -0.30
N VAL A 629 -11.79 -1.43 -1.09
CA VAL A 629 -12.21 -1.57 -2.48
C VAL A 629 -11.07 -1.17 -3.40
N THR A 630 -10.82 -2.02 -4.41
CA THR A 630 -9.90 -1.74 -5.51
C THR A 630 -10.69 -1.60 -6.81
N SER A 631 -10.50 -0.51 -7.54
CA SER A 631 -11.09 -0.32 -8.86
C SER A 631 -10.24 -1.01 -9.92
N GLY A 632 -10.86 -1.85 -10.74
CA GLY A 632 -10.20 -2.53 -11.85
C GLY A 632 -10.03 -1.66 -13.09
N LEU A 633 -9.46 -2.24 -14.15
CA LEU A 633 -9.30 -1.61 -15.46
C LEU A 633 -10.64 -1.13 -15.99
N GLY A 634 -10.69 0.10 -16.47
CA GLY A 634 -11.84 0.64 -17.17
C GLY A 634 -12.14 -0.16 -18.45
N LEU A 635 -13.41 -0.48 -18.67
CA LEU A 635 -13.82 -1.20 -19.87
C LEU A 635 -13.93 -0.24 -21.04
N SER A 636 -13.50 -0.70 -22.21
CA SER A 636 -13.76 0.03 -23.46
C SER A 636 -15.14 -0.30 -24.00
N PRO A 637 -15.96 0.68 -24.37
CA PRO A 637 -17.20 0.40 -25.06
C PRO A 637 -16.98 -0.03 -26.52
N TRP A 638 -15.93 0.43 -27.20
CA TRP A 638 -15.71 0.16 -28.61
C TRP A 638 -14.76 -1.00 -28.85
N ILE A 639 -15.19 -1.94 -29.71
CA ILE A 639 -14.47 -3.15 -30.09
C ILE A 639 -14.37 -3.19 -31.60
N TYR A 640 -13.18 -3.39 -32.15
CA TYR A 640 -12.89 -3.49 -33.55
C TYR A 640 -12.34 -4.88 -33.86
N SER A 641 -12.84 -5.57 -34.88
CA SER A 641 -12.35 -6.90 -35.27
C SER A 641 -12.11 -6.99 -36.78
N ALA A 642 -11.08 -7.75 -37.13
CA ALA A 642 -10.79 -8.12 -38.50
C ALA A 642 -10.22 -9.54 -38.55
N ASN A 643 -10.66 -10.35 -39.48
CA ASN A 643 -10.16 -11.71 -39.66
C ASN A 643 -9.90 -12.01 -41.13
N LEU A 644 -8.92 -12.89 -41.38
CA LEU A 644 -8.58 -13.39 -42.71
C LEU A 644 -8.40 -14.91 -42.63
N GLY A 645 -8.98 -15.65 -43.60
CA GLY A 645 -8.89 -17.09 -43.60
C GLY A 645 -8.80 -17.67 -45.01
N LEU A 646 -8.25 -18.87 -45.09
CA LEU A 646 -8.20 -19.68 -46.29
C LEU A 646 -8.81 -21.06 -45.96
N VAL A 647 -9.78 -21.50 -46.75
CA VAL A 647 -10.41 -22.83 -46.59
C VAL A 647 -10.34 -23.57 -47.92
N ALA A 648 -9.97 -24.82 -47.86
CA ALA A 648 -9.89 -25.69 -49.02
C ALA A 648 -10.67 -27.00 -48.78
N ALA A 649 -11.46 -27.43 -49.74
CA ALA A 649 -12.01 -28.76 -49.73
C ALA A 649 -10.93 -29.74 -50.20
N ALA A 650 -10.33 -30.47 -49.24
CA ALA A 650 -9.26 -31.45 -49.52
C ALA A 650 -9.82 -32.71 -50.20
N SER A 651 -11.10 -33.02 -49.98
CA SER A 651 -11.87 -34.04 -50.67
C SER A 651 -13.36 -33.74 -50.60
N ASP A 652 -14.21 -34.58 -51.20
CA ASP A 652 -15.68 -34.43 -51.13
C ASP A 652 -16.21 -34.54 -49.67
N LYS A 653 -15.39 -35.05 -48.75
CA LYS A 653 -15.78 -35.26 -47.35
C LYS A 653 -14.96 -34.45 -46.36
N VAL A 654 -13.83 -33.85 -46.74
CA VAL A 654 -12.89 -33.21 -45.82
C VAL A 654 -12.59 -31.79 -46.26
N ASP A 655 -12.85 -30.82 -45.37
CA ASP A 655 -12.39 -29.44 -45.49
C ASP A 655 -11.28 -29.17 -44.50
N VAL A 656 -10.26 -28.43 -44.96
CA VAL A 656 -9.17 -27.93 -44.14
C VAL A 656 -9.03 -26.42 -44.33
N GLY A 657 -8.60 -25.72 -43.29
CA GLY A 657 -8.39 -24.27 -43.38
C GLY A 657 -7.56 -23.68 -42.27
N VAL A 658 -7.17 -22.45 -42.47
CA VAL A 658 -6.51 -21.63 -41.48
C VAL A 658 -7.18 -20.26 -41.41
N ARG A 659 -7.21 -19.67 -40.23
CA ARG A 659 -7.78 -18.32 -40.02
C ARG A 659 -6.90 -17.57 -39.02
N TYR A 660 -6.69 -16.31 -39.30
CA TYR A 660 -6.03 -15.36 -38.39
C TYR A 660 -6.99 -14.21 -38.11
N GLY A 661 -7.07 -13.82 -36.84
CA GLY A 661 -7.93 -12.76 -36.37
C GLY A 661 -7.20 -11.74 -35.48
N VAL A 662 -7.64 -10.51 -35.61
CA VAL A 662 -7.19 -9.39 -34.77
C VAL A 662 -8.42 -8.70 -34.18
N GLN A 663 -8.35 -8.40 -32.89
CA GLN A 663 -9.34 -7.58 -32.20
C GLN A 663 -8.62 -6.49 -31.39
N ALA A 664 -9.14 -5.28 -31.43
CA ALA A 664 -8.65 -4.14 -30.67
C ALA A 664 -9.81 -3.45 -29.95
N THR A 665 -9.51 -2.82 -28.81
CA THR A 665 -10.46 -1.97 -28.08
C THR A 665 -9.94 -0.57 -27.93
N SER A 666 -10.82 0.40 -27.70
CA SER A 666 -10.42 1.80 -27.45
C SER A 666 -9.70 2.00 -26.13
N SER A 667 -9.68 1.02 -25.22
CA SER A 667 -8.90 1.03 -23.97
C SER A 667 -7.52 0.37 -24.07
N GLY A 668 -7.02 0.14 -25.30
CA GLY A 668 -5.66 -0.36 -25.52
C GLY A 668 -5.48 -1.88 -25.36
N LEU A 669 -6.56 -2.67 -25.50
CA LEU A 669 -6.44 -4.11 -25.65
C LEU A 669 -6.19 -4.45 -27.12
N LEU A 670 -5.21 -5.29 -27.38
CA LEU A 670 -4.94 -5.91 -28.68
C LEU A 670 -4.90 -7.43 -28.49
N GLN A 671 -5.79 -8.12 -29.17
CA GLN A 671 -5.86 -9.58 -29.20
C GLN A 671 -5.55 -10.07 -30.61
N GLN A 672 -4.74 -11.10 -30.73
CA GLN A 672 -4.44 -11.79 -31.97
C GLN A 672 -4.73 -13.28 -31.77
N SER A 673 -5.40 -13.91 -32.72
CA SER A 673 -5.81 -15.31 -32.65
C SER A 673 -5.56 -16.04 -33.95
N GLY A 674 -5.26 -17.33 -33.85
CA GLY A 674 -5.09 -18.22 -35.00
C GLY A 674 -5.87 -19.52 -34.80
N PHE A 675 -6.50 -20.01 -35.88
CA PHE A 675 -7.22 -21.27 -35.88
C PHE A 675 -6.78 -22.10 -37.08
N ALA A 676 -6.61 -23.40 -36.86
CA ALA A 676 -6.72 -24.36 -37.99
C ALA A 676 -8.11 -24.99 -37.96
N VAL A 677 -8.62 -25.33 -39.08
CA VAL A 677 -9.96 -25.92 -39.24
C VAL A 677 -9.79 -27.29 -39.89
N PHE A 678 -10.41 -28.28 -39.26
CA PHE A 678 -10.56 -29.61 -39.83
C PHE A 678 -12.04 -30.01 -39.71
N LYS A 679 -12.69 -30.34 -40.83
CA LYS A 679 -14.09 -30.72 -40.86
C LYS A 679 -14.25 -31.97 -41.69
N VAL A 680 -15.04 -32.90 -41.20
CA VAL A 680 -15.39 -34.17 -41.90
C VAL A 680 -16.88 -34.28 -42.01
N LYS A 681 -17.36 -34.59 -43.20
CA LYS A 681 -18.76 -34.98 -43.46
C LYS A 681 -18.92 -36.47 -43.12
N LEU A 682 -19.82 -36.77 -42.19
CA LEU A 682 -20.13 -38.11 -41.69
C LEU A 682 -21.15 -38.85 -42.54
#